data_2be0f175336984540697e47b79c2b3aa
#
_entry.id   2be0f175336984540697e47b79c2b3aa
#
_cell.length_a   1.000
_cell.length_b   1.000
_cell.length_c   1.000
_cell.angle_alpha   90.00
_cell.angle_beta   90.00
_cell.angle_gamma   90.00
#
_symmetry.space_group_name_H-M   'P 1'
#
loop_
_entity.id
_entity.type
_entity.pdbx_description
1 polymer ?
#
loop_
_entity_poly.entity_id
_entity_poly.type
_entity_poly.pdbx_seq_one_letter_code
_entity_poly.pdbx_strand_id
1 'polypeptide(L)'
;YNLFKDEFKTLAIHRQFETSPLDENLYNVPSNLSESPYKILIHQRMLDEGIDLPNAKLLILTYSVRSGKELVQTMGRVVRWYKDKSPLVIDYNECTNVDLWENYQEFDNYLTDKTSLRKFINTLNTASLVEKYLDAFPEISYFDATYKKKFDFKTFNPSTSLKIPLASVCFYYKDKGFNLIDCLDKIYWEFTREGSLSKIDSDSGIITSVCFDSSRFLKDTLFFQPSLEFVIIREVGDIVAIYDSRGRKYNKRIELGIRQPVGPDKLFKLISLNEKSKTTQASTRAIQINSQQAESILYVSDRLESTTSTQANGSYAVSTTIGSNLHDDLSIMSSYYLGVGSGRVSDQKERQFSFERFCEWVNDVKTNLEGANKVSSSFLNSFAQTVDGIPTEKPVACIIDLSNYNGLLKVYCNGKHKKITSNYLFKKYNFGISFYDKTLLPLVINTNGSNLSKMGGAIRSAIFLPRELDFYVDKGELKTRNQTLTFMVDNEVVNESDIFNNNTVKLIFDNGITYLNGLFYKFTLPTDNARVADEFFSRFVELQDLLSGGLSEKDEDGLIGTSFSPSSIFYLIDQLSNLRTKSVQLSQLGPFYQYIPNVDLILCTDMDTEPADFVLSSKDKLIYVHIKCGAAGKPESSAGSICEVGSQAIKNIHYLISNDKNLQFANLTRLRNPWPKLGGNKHNIELDSRIRLFEGTFNINHDINDVLEKINKRRASSLVRKEIWIVVGNGFSLSHFKSQFNPSVVKKSQESMQSYQLIDSWLLQSKSLGIDLKFFVSP
;
A
#
# COMPACT_ATOMS: atom_id res chain seq x y z
N TYR A 1 -21.90 44.95 -7.33
CA TYR A 1 -22.06 45.15 -5.90
C TYR A 1 -22.58 46.58 -5.60
N ASN A 2 -21.86 47.59 -6.02
CA ASN A 2 -22.22 48.99 -5.73
C ASN A 2 -23.60 49.42 -6.26
N LEU A 3 -24.11 48.77 -7.30
CA LEU A 3 -25.44 49.06 -7.84
C LEU A 3 -26.60 48.55 -6.97
N PHE A 4 -26.35 47.57 -6.13
CA PHE A 4 -27.40 46.89 -5.38
C PHE A 4 -27.32 47.03 -3.87
N LYS A 5 -26.13 47.36 -3.33
CA LYS A 5 -25.86 47.38 -1.88
C LYS A 5 -26.75 48.36 -1.10
N ASP A 6 -27.19 49.44 -1.73
CA ASP A 6 -27.97 50.47 -1.06
C ASP A 6 -29.45 50.12 -0.96
N GLU A 7 -29.96 49.24 -1.84
CA GLU A 7 -31.34 48.79 -1.83
C GLU A 7 -31.55 47.40 -1.27
N PHE A 8 -30.54 46.53 -1.44
CA PHE A 8 -30.61 45.12 -1.03
C PHE A 8 -29.38 44.71 -0.24
N LYS A 9 -29.57 43.91 0.77
CA LYS A 9 -28.46 43.29 1.48
C LYS A 9 -27.72 42.34 0.53
N THR A 10 -26.56 42.77 0.05
CA THR A 10 -25.80 42.14 -1.03
C THR A 10 -24.46 41.61 -0.52
N LEU A 11 -24.10 40.42 -0.92
CA LEU A 11 -22.79 39.82 -0.68
C LEU A 11 -22.06 39.57 -2.00
N ALA A 12 -20.81 40.01 -2.10
CA ALA A 12 -19.93 39.70 -3.20
C ALA A 12 -18.81 38.73 -2.78
N ILE A 13 -18.57 37.69 -3.58
CA ILE A 13 -17.56 36.66 -3.30
C ILE A 13 -16.65 36.50 -4.51
N HIS A 14 -15.35 36.76 -4.30
CA HIS A 14 -14.35 36.65 -5.35
C HIS A 14 -12.96 36.43 -4.76
N ARG A 15 -12.13 35.60 -5.42
CA ARG A 15 -10.76 35.27 -4.96
C ARG A 15 -9.78 36.48 -4.96
N GLN A 16 -10.12 37.55 -5.62
CA GLN A 16 -9.30 38.76 -5.63
C GLN A 16 -9.68 39.76 -4.53
N PHE A 17 -10.73 39.50 -3.77
CA PHE A 17 -11.07 40.38 -2.65
C PHE A 17 -10.13 40.07 -1.48
N GLU A 18 -9.57 41.14 -0.91
CA GLU A 18 -8.87 41.07 0.35
C GLU A 18 -9.89 40.79 1.49
N THR A 19 -9.46 40.08 2.51
CA THR A 19 -10.28 39.83 3.70
C THR A 19 -10.40 41.12 4.51
N SER A 20 -11.23 42.07 4.07
CA SER A 20 -11.57 43.22 4.84
C SER A 20 -12.87 42.99 5.62
N PRO A 21 -12.90 43.09 6.95
CA PRO A 21 -14.10 42.89 7.76
C PRO A 21 -15.12 44.02 7.60
N LEU A 22 -14.82 45.06 6.88
CA LEU A 22 -15.67 46.27 6.77
C LEU A 22 -16.60 46.27 5.57
N ASP A 23 -16.35 45.44 4.56
CA ASP A 23 -17.18 45.34 3.36
C ASP A 23 -17.81 43.95 3.25
N GLU A 24 -19.04 43.85 2.75
CA GLU A 24 -19.71 42.62 2.47
C GLU A 24 -19.12 41.90 1.21
N ASN A 25 -17.80 41.92 1.13
CA ASN A 25 -16.97 41.28 0.13
C ASN A 25 -16.12 40.20 0.78
N LEU A 26 -16.19 38.99 0.29
CA LEU A 26 -15.47 37.86 0.87
C LEU A 26 -14.58 37.18 -0.15
N TYR A 27 -13.38 36.77 0.33
CA TYR A 27 -12.47 35.96 -0.44
C TYR A 27 -12.94 34.50 -0.56
N ASN A 28 -13.52 33.99 0.52
CA ASN A 28 -14.02 32.61 0.61
C ASN A 28 -15.53 32.60 0.82
N VAL A 29 -16.15 31.48 0.43
CA VAL A 29 -17.57 31.24 0.64
C VAL A 29 -17.85 30.97 2.14
N PRO A 30 -18.78 31.71 2.77
CA PRO A 30 -19.17 31.43 4.16
C PRO A 30 -19.80 30.04 4.33
N SER A 31 -19.49 29.37 5.44
CA SER A 31 -20.03 28.03 5.73
C SER A 31 -21.57 28.00 5.88
N ASN A 32 -22.20 29.08 6.35
CA ASN A 32 -23.62 29.17 6.61
C ASN A 32 -24.35 30.09 5.64
N LEU A 33 -23.99 30.07 4.36
CA LEU A 33 -24.54 30.98 3.36
C LEU A 33 -26.07 30.80 3.17
N SER A 34 -26.62 29.59 3.38
CA SER A 34 -28.06 29.30 3.29
C SER A 34 -28.89 30.01 4.38
N GLU A 35 -28.31 30.31 5.53
CA GLU A 35 -28.96 30.99 6.67
C GLU A 35 -28.66 32.50 6.68
N SER A 36 -27.90 32.95 5.71
CA SER A 36 -27.46 34.35 5.66
C SER A 36 -28.60 35.30 5.33
N PRO A 37 -28.53 36.56 5.80
CA PRO A 37 -29.58 37.58 5.55
C PRO A 37 -29.49 38.21 4.16
N TYR A 38 -28.57 37.77 3.31
CA TYR A 38 -28.34 38.34 2.01
C TYR A 38 -29.47 38.01 1.03
N LYS A 39 -29.87 39.02 0.25
CA LYS A 39 -30.88 38.91 -0.79
C LYS A 39 -30.25 38.75 -2.19
N ILE A 40 -29.04 39.27 -2.37
CA ILE A 40 -28.29 39.18 -3.61
C ILE A 40 -26.91 38.62 -3.30
N LEU A 41 -26.51 37.58 -4.07
CA LEU A 41 -25.19 37.00 -4.05
C LEU A 41 -24.52 37.28 -5.41
N ILE A 42 -23.39 37.91 -5.40
CA ILE A 42 -22.61 38.22 -6.62
C ILE A 42 -21.32 37.40 -6.55
N HIS A 43 -21.08 36.54 -7.52
CA HIS A 43 -19.88 35.70 -7.56
C HIS A 43 -19.41 35.45 -8.98
N GLN A 44 -18.15 35.09 -9.13
CA GLN A 44 -17.57 34.54 -10.33
C GLN A 44 -17.13 33.08 -10.06
N ARG A 45 -17.99 32.12 -10.41
CA ARG A 45 -17.77 30.67 -10.24
C ARG A 45 -17.60 30.15 -8.81
N MET A 46 -17.52 31.00 -7.79
CA MET A 46 -17.26 30.59 -6.42
C MET A 46 -18.39 29.77 -5.78
N LEU A 47 -19.61 29.88 -6.32
CA LEU A 47 -20.80 29.17 -5.86
C LEU A 47 -21.23 28.03 -6.81
N ASP A 48 -20.46 27.74 -7.85
CA ASP A 48 -20.85 26.74 -8.86
C ASP A 48 -20.70 25.31 -8.34
N GLU A 49 -19.86 25.08 -7.34
CA GLU A 49 -19.65 23.75 -6.76
C GLU A 49 -19.77 23.76 -5.22
N GLY A 50 -20.31 22.67 -4.67
CA GLY A 50 -20.24 22.37 -3.23
C GLY A 50 -21.22 23.11 -2.31
N ILE A 51 -22.11 24.01 -2.83
CA ILE A 51 -23.01 24.81 -1.98
C ILE A 51 -24.47 24.44 -2.24
N ASP A 52 -25.23 24.30 -1.18
CA ASP A 52 -26.68 24.07 -1.24
C ASP A 52 -27.44 25.35 -0.87
N LEU A 53 -28.12 25.96 -1.83
CA LEU A 53 -28.92 27.17 -1.67
C LEU A 53 -30.35 26.97 -2.21
N PRO A 54 -31.20 26.13 -1.59
CA PRO A 54 -32.52 25.85 -2.10
C PRO A 54 -33.45 27.06 -2.14
N ASN A 55 -33.20 28.09 -1.35
CA ASN A 55 -33.92 29.36 -1.31
C ASN A 55 -33.54 30.34 -2.44
N ALA A 56 -32.45 30.12 -3.14
CA ALA A 56 -32.08 30.89 -4.33
C ALA A 56 -32.98 30.48 -5.50
N LYS A 57 -33.77 31.43 -6.05
CA LYS A 57 -34.76 31.18 -7.10
C LYS A 57 -34.60 32.06 -8.34
N LEU A 58 -33.67 32.99 -8.30
CA LEU A 58 -33.32 33.84 -9.43
C LEU A 58 -31.83 33.67 -9.70
N LEU A 59 -31.49 33.34 -10.93
CA LEU A 59 -30.12 33.32 -11.44
C LEU A 59 -30.04 34.35 -12.58
N ILE A 60 -29.07 35.26 -12.49
CA ILE A 60 -28.77 36.23 -13.54
C ILE A 60 -27.39 35.91 -14.09
N LEU A 61 -27.32 35.47 -15.33
CA LEU A 61 -26.06 35.18 -16.02
C LEU A 61 -25.63 36.47 -16.78
N THR A 62 -24.44 36.96 -16.47
CA THR A 62 -23.88 38.17 -17.10
C THR A 62 -22.71 37.86 -18.04
N TYR A 63 -22.50 36.60 -18.36
CA TYR A 63 -21.45 36.10 -19.24
C TYR A 63 -21.87 34.84 -19.98
N SER A 64 -21.23 34.57 -21.11
CA SER A 64 -21.39 33.32 -21.83
C SER A 64 -20.68 32.18 -21.10
N VAL A 65 -21.42 31.16 -20.73
CA VAL A 65 -20.92 29.96 -20.05
C VAL A 65 -20.09 29.14 -21.04
N ARG A 66 -18.99 28.56 -20.58
CA ARG A 66 -18.04 27.89 -21.47
C ARG A 66 -18.47 26.50 -21.91
N SER A 67 -19.35 25.86 -21.18
CA SER A 67 -19.79 24.49 -21.49
C SER A 67 -21.19 24.21 -20.94
N GLY A 68 -21.91 23.29 -21.56
CA GLY A 68 -23.18 22.80 -21.04
C GLY A 68 -23.10 22.26 -19.60
N LYS A 69 -21.98 21.68 -19.22
CA LYS A 69 -21.75 21.23 -17.84
C LYS A 69 -21.77 22.40 -16.85
N GLU A 70 -21.03 23.48 -17.14
CA GLU A 70 -20.99 24.68 -16.31
C GLU A 70 -22.38 25.31 -16.22
N LEU A 71 -23.12 25.40 -17.36
CA LEU A 71 -24.49 25.92 -17.41
C LEU A 71 -25.43 25.13 -16.49
N VAL A 72 -25.45 23.81 -16.60
CA VAL A 72 -26.32 22.94 -15.79
C VAL A 72 -25.94 22.99 -14.31
N GLN A 73 -24.66 23.03 -13.98
CA GLN A 73 -24.22 23.17 -12.59
C GLN A 73 -24.67 24.49 -11.98
N THR A 74 -24.52 25.59 -12.71
CA THR A 74 -24.92 26.92 -12.25
C THR A 74 -26.44 27.03 -12.14
N MET A 75 -27.19 26.59 -13.15
CA MET A 75 -28.65 26.55 -13.12
C MET A 75 -29.19 25.63 -12.02
N GLY A 76 -28.54 24.49 -11.80
CA GLY A 76 -28.89 23.52 -10.77
C GLY A 76 -28.90 24.08 -9.35
N ARG A 77 -28.30 25.26 -9.12
CA ARG A 77 -28.35 25.95 -7.81
C ARG A 77 -29.70 26.58 -7.55
N VAL A 78 -30.44 27.02 -8.57
CA VAL A 78 -31.72 27.69 -8.41
C VAL A 78 -32.93 26.80 -8.75
N VAL A 79 -32.74 25.69 -9.43
CA VAL A 79 -33.80 24.75 -9.87
C VAL A 79 -34.33 23.85 -8.73
N ARG A 80 -33.68 23.82 -7.58
CA ARG A 80 -34.07 22.97 -6.44
C ARG A 80 -35.46 23.34 -5.92
N TRP A 81 -36.23 22.34 -5.45
CA TRP A 81 -37.54 22.60 -4.85
C TRP A 81 -37.44 23.44 -3.56
N TYR A 82 -38.21 24.51 -3.45
CA TYR A 82 -38.33 25.34 -2.27
C TYR A 82 -39.66 26.07 -2.24
N LYS A 83 -40.57 25.72 -1.33
CA LYS A 83 -41.82 26.42 -1.04
C LYS A 83 -42.64 26.78 -2.32
N ASP A 84 -42.75 25.88 -3.26
CA ASP A 84 -43.50 26.01 -4.54
C ASP A 84 -43.16 27.26 -5.38
N LYS A 85 -41.96 27.78 -5.20
CA LYS A 85 -41.43 28.89 -6.01
C LYS A 85 -40.74 28.37 -7.25
N SER A 86 -41.21 28.81 -8.42
CA SER A 86 -40.54 28.50 -9.68
C SER A 86 -39.21 29.22 -9.82
N PRO A 87 -38.17 28.56 -10.29
CA PRO A 87 -36.90 29.20 -10.59
C PRO A 87 -36.99 30.06 -11.84
N LEU A 88 -36.25 31.16 -11.87
CA LEU A 88 -36.11 32.03 -13.02
C LEU A 88 -34.61 32.18 -13.33
N VAL A 89 -34.28 31.99 -14.60
CA VAL A 89 -32.94 32.24 -15.13
C VAL A 89 -33.05 33.39 -16.13
N ILE A 90 -32.26 34.44 -15.92
CA ILE A 90 -32.20 35.61 -16.79
C ILE A 90 -30.80 35.63 -17.42
N ASP A 91 -30.76 35.80 -18.71
CA ASP A 91 -29.55 35.88 -19.49
C ASP A 91 -29.47 37.23 -20.23
N TYR A 92 -28.29 37.63 -20.69
CA TYR A 92 -28.14 38.90 -21.45
C TYR A 92 -28.22 38.66 -22.96
N ASN A 93 -28.60 39.67 -23.68
CA ASN A 93 -28.98 39.61 -25.11
C ASN A 93 -27.81 39.27 -25.97
N GLU A 94 -26.91 38.74 -26.05
CA GLU A 94 -25.79 38.45 -26.97
C GLU A 94 -24.98 37.22 -26.53
N CYS A 95 -25.55 36.40 -25.68
CA CYS A 95 -24.86 35.21 -25.21
C CYS A 95 -25.34 33.94 -25.91
N THR A 96 -24.51 32.94 -25.87
CA THR A 96 -24.80 31.61 -26.44
C THR A 96 -25.43 30.66 -25.43
N ASN A 97 -25.78 31.13 -24.22
CA ASN A 97 -26.31 30.24 -23.15
C ASN A 97 -27.71 29.71 -23.49
N VAL A 98 -28.53 30.51 -24.20
CA VAL A 98 -29.86 30.04 -24.66
C VAL A 98 -29.70 28.91 -25.65
N ASP A 99 -28.81 29.07 -26.63
CA ASP A 99 -28.54 28.00 -27.63
C ASP A 99 -28.00 26.73 -26.96
N LEU A 100 -27.13 26.88 -25.96
CA LEU A 100 -26.65 25.74 -25.16
C LEU A 100 -27.77 25.03 -24.40
N TRP A 101 -28.73 25.81 -23.88
CA TRP A 101 -29.90 25.26 -23.17
C TRP A 101 -30.93 24.62 -24.12
N GLU A 102 -31.21 25.22 -25.23
CA GLU A 102 -32.10 24.66 -26.25
C GLU A 102 -31.54 23.37 -26.81
N ASN A 103 -30.28 23.33 -27.15
CA ASN A 103 -29.59 22.10 -27.52
C ASN A 103 -29.70 21.03 -26.44
N TYR A 104 -29.58 21.39 -25.17
CA TYR A 104 -29.75 20.45 -24.06
C TYR A 104 -31.16 19.88 -23.99
N GLN A 105 -32.19 20.75 -24.12
CA GLN A 105 -33.56 20.31 -24.09
C GLN A 105 -33.92 19.41 -25.28
N GLU A 106 -33.41 19.72 -26.45
CA GLU A 106 -33.58 18.87 -27.63
C GLU A 106 -32.99 17.48 -27.41
N PHE A 107 -31.81 17.42 -26.80
CA PHE A 107 -31.17 16.16 -26.42
C PHE A 107 -31.93 15.43 -25.31
N ASP A 108 -32.49 16.11 -24.32
CA ASP A 108 -33.27 15.50 -23.25
C ASP A 108 -34.52 14.78 -23.80
N ASN A 109 -35.12 15.31 -24.86
CA ASN A 109 -36.19 14.66 -25.57
C ASN A 109 -35.79 13.33 -26.25
N TYR A 110 -34.54 13.20 -26.68
CA TYR A 110 -33.99 11.93 -27.19
C TYR A 110 -33.66 10.92 -26.08
N LEU A 111 -33.50 11.38 -24.84
CA LEU A 111 -33.15 10.54 -23.68
C LEU A 111 -34.32 9.70 -23.14
N THR A 112 -35.54 9.99 -23.55
CA THR A 112 -36.72 9.26 -23.07
C THR A 112 -36.77 7.81 -23.55
N ASP A 113 -35.98 7.45 -24.57
CA ASP A 113 -35.78 6.07 -25.03
C ASP A 113 -34.31 5.73 -25.22
N LYS A 114 -33.76 4.90 -24.31
CA LYS A 114 -32.35 4.45 -24.35
C LYS A 114 -31.96 3.80 -25.68
N THR A 115 -32.87 3.19 -26.40
CA THR A 115 -32.59 2.51 -27.66
C THR A 115 -32.42 3.51 -28.80
N SER A 116 -33.22 4.54 -28.83
CA SER A 116 -33.14 5.64 -29.81
C SER A 116 -31.88 6.48 -29.60
N LEU A 117 -31.52 6.73 -28.35
CA LEU A 117 -30.30 7.45 -28.02
C LEU A 117 -29.05 6.73 -28.50
N ARG A 118 -28.91 5.42 -28.23
CA ARG A 118 -27.77 4.62 -28.68
C ARG A 118 -27.65 4.59 -30.22
N LYS A 119 -28.77 4.46 -30.90
CA LYS A 119 -28.78 4.52 -32.37
C LYS A 119 -28.33 5.88 -32.87
N PHE A 120 -28.83 6.95 -32.29
CA PHE A 120 -28.42 8.31 -32.64
C PHE A 120 -26.93 8.57 -32.40
N ILE A 121 -26.41 8.23 -31.22
CA ILE A 121 -24.97 8.38 -30.90
C ILE A 121 -24.10 7.65 -31.91
N ASN A 122 -24.47 6.43 -32.31
CA ASN A 122 -23.72 5.64 -33.27
C ASN A 122 -23.78 6.20 -34.70
N THR A 123 -24.69 7.10 -35.02
CA THR A 123 -24.78 7.80 -36.31
C THR A 123 -24.03 9.12 -36.34
N LEU A 124 -23.63 9.64 -35.21
CA LEU A 124 -22.91 10.93 -35.12
C LEU A 124 -21.48 10.78 -35.65
N ASN A 125 -21.12 11.62 -36.59
CA ASN A 125 -19.72 11.83 -36.96
C ASN A 125 -19.06 12.77 -35.92
N THR A 126 -18.59 12.19 -34.85
CA THR A 126 -18.04 12.93 -33.71
C THR A 126 -16.80 13.76 -34.11
N ALA A 127 -15.98 13.30 -35.03
CA ALA A 127 -14.82 14.08 -35.53
C ALA A 127 -15.29 15.37 -36.23
N SER A 128 -16.34 15.29 -37.08
CA SER A 128 -16.90 16.47 -37.76
C SER A 128 -17.56 17.45 -36.76
N LEU A 129 -18.19 16.93 -35.70
CA LEU A 129 -18.75 17.77 -34.65
C LEU A 129 -17.67 18.48 -33.86
N VAL A 130 -16.57 17.81 -33.51
CA VAL A 130 -15.42 18.42 -32.85
C VAL A 130 -14.82 19.53 -33.73
N GLU A 131 -14.65 19.27 -35.03
CA GLU A 131 -14.11 20.24 -35.96
C GLU A 131 -14.99 21.50 -36.06
N LYS A 132 -16.29 21.33 -36.23
CA LYS A 132 -17.26 22.44 -36.23
C LYS A 132 -17.29 23.20 -34.93
N TYR A 133 -17.18 22.50 -33.81
CA TYR A 133 -17.12 23.12 -32.49
C TYR A 133 -15.87 23.97 -32.33
N LEU A 134 -14.70 23.48 -32.73
CA LEU A 134 -13.45 24.22 -32.68
C LEU A 134 -13.47 25.44 -33.62
N ASP A 135 -14.09 25.32 -34.79
CA ASP A 135 -14.24 26.43 -35.73
C ASP A 135 -15.23 27.50 -35.20
N ALA A 136 -16.31 27.09 -34.51
CA ALA A 136 -17.30 28.01 -33.95
C ALA A 136 -16.80 28.77 -32.69
N PHE A 137 -15.89 28.15 -31.93
CA PHE A 137 -15.39 28.67 -30.66
C PHE A 137 -13.87 28.72 -30.60
N PRO A 138 -13.17 29.42 -31.50
CA PRO A 138 -11.71 29.39 -31.57
C PRO A 138 -11.03 30.06 -30.37
N GLU A 139 -11.76 30.87 -29.59
CA GLU A 139 -11.26 31.59 -28.44
C GLU A 139 -11.43 30.89 -27.07
N ILE A 140 -12.16 29.79 -27.03
CA ILE A 140 -12.44 29.09 -25.77
C ILE A 140 -11.21 28.28 -25.36
N SER A 141 -10.83 28.42 -24.11
CA SER A 141 -9.79 27.60 -23.48
C SER A 141 -10.39 26.24 -23.15
N TYR A 142 -10.19 25.24 -24.01
CA TYR A 142 -10.76 23.90 -23.87
C TYR A 142 -10.12 23.07 -22.77
N PHE A 143 -8.96 23.49 -22.26
CA PHE A 143 -8.09 22.64 -21.45
C PHE A 143 -7.50 23.45 -20.29
N ASP A 144 -8.01 23.23 -19.12
CA ASP A 144 -7.63 23.97 -17.93
C ASP A 144 -6.32 23.48 -17.29
N ALA A 145 -6.04 22.18 -17.31
CA ALA A 145 -4.90 21.58 -16.62
C ALA A 145 -3.64 21.47 -17.50
N THR A 146 -3.82 21.13 -18.77
CA THR A 146 -2.71 20.83 -19.68
C THR A 146 -2.42 21.96 -20.67
N TYR A 147 -3.36 22.88 -20.83
CA TYR A 147 -3.22 23.99 -21.77
C TYR A 147 -3.93 25.25 -21.30
N LYS A 148 -3.21 26.35 -21.12
CA LYS A 148 -3.74 27.62 -20.58
C LYS A 148 -3.89 28.75 -21.58
N LYS A 149 -3.59 28.53 -22.88
CA LYS A 149 -3.67 29.54 -23.92
C LYS A 149 -4.80 29.24 -24.90
N LYS A 150 -5.17 30.20 -25.72
CA LYS A 150 -6.01 29.98 -26.91
C LYS A 150 -5.48 28.76 -27.67
N PHE A 151 -6.32 27.83 -27.97
CA PHE A 151 -5.97 26.57 -28.60
C PHE A 151 -6.52 26.55 -30.03
N ASP A 152 -5.60 26.50 -30.97
CA ASP A 152 -5.93 26.21 -32.38
C ASP A 152 -5.31 24.86 -32.73
N PHE A 153 -6.13 23.86 -32.95
CA PHE A 153 -5.68 22.50 -33.24
C PHE A 153 -4.85 22.42 -34.53
N LYS A 154 -5.15 23.30 -35.51
CA LYS A 154 -4.45 23.29 -36.81
C LYS A 154 -3.00 23.78 -36.68
N THR A 155 -2.77 24.78 -35.85
CA THR A 155 -1.46 25.40 -35.64
C THR A 155 -0.73 24.89 -34.40
N PHE A 156 -1.39 24.07 -33.61
CA PHE A 156 -0.82 23.57 -32.36
C PHE A 156 0.42 22.72 -32.61
N ASN A 157 1.53 23.11 -31.99
CA ASN A 157 2.76 22.33 -31.96
C ASN A 157 2.89 21.65 -30.57
N PRO A 158 2.72 20.31 -30.50
CA PRO A 158 2.73 19.61 -29.23
C PRO A 158 4.10 19.66 -28.53
N SER A 159 5.20 19.59 -29.29
CA SER A 159 6.54 19.53 -28.69
C SER A 159 6.93 20.80 -27.95
N THR A 160 6.43 21.96 -28.35
CA THR A 160 6.74 23.26 -27.72
C THR A 160 5.65 23.75 -26.77
N SER A 161 4.42 23.30 -26.93
CA SER A 161 3.25 23.89 -26.27
C SER A 161 2.64 22.98 -25.19
N LEU A 162 2.92 21.68 -25.20
CA LEU A 162 2.40 20.77 -24.18
C LEU A 162 3.00 21.04 -22.81
N LYS A 163 2.14 21.04 -21.81
CA LYS A 163 2.51 20.89 -20.40
C LYS A 163 2.01 19.54 -19.94
N ILE A 164 2.92 18.62 -19.68
CA ILE A 164 2.63 17.25 -19.30
C ILE A 164 2.43 17.22 -17.78
N PRO A 165 1.19 17.03 -17.29
CA PRO A 165 0.96 16.93 -15.86
C PRO A 165 1.41 15.53 -15.41
N LEU A 166 2.21 15.47 -14.37
CA LEU A 166 2.67 14.20 -13.77
C LEU A 166 3.22 13.24 -14.81
N ALA A 167 4.51 13.25 -15.07
CA ALA A 167 5.12 12.24 -15.93
C ALA A 167 4.76 10.84 -15.41
N SER A 168 3.80 10.20 -16.06
CA SER A 168 3.29 8.89 -15.72
C SER A 168 3.36 8.00 -16.94
N VAL A 169 4.46 7.26 -17.04
CA VAL A 169 4.87 6.52 -18.24
C VAL A 169 4.87 5.03 -17.97
N CYS A 170 4.36 4.27 -18.91
CA CYS A 170 4.53 2.81 -18.91
C CYS A 170 5.72 2.44 -19.78
N PHE A 171 6.60 1.60 -19.26
CA PHE A 171 7.81 1.14 -19.92
C PHE A 171 7.64 -0.32 -20.36
N TYR A 172 7.86 -0.57 -21.63
CA TYR A 172 7.71 -1.88 -22.27
C TYR A 172 9.00 -2.31 -22.94
N TYR A 173 9.27 -3.60 -22.98
CA TYR A 173 10.34 -4.12 -23.82
C TYR A 173 9.95 -4.02 -25.31
N LYS A 174 10.91 -3.60 -26.11
CA LYS A 174 10.78 -3.51 -27.56
C LYS A 174 10.83 -4.90 -28.20
N ASP A 175 9.98 -5.15 -29.17
CA ASP A 175 10.13 -6.32 -30.05
C ASP A 175 11.17 -6.06 -31.16
N LYS A 176 11.73 -7.13 -31.74
CA LYS A 176 12.74 -7.03 -32.82
C LYS A 176 12.24 -6.28 -34.04
N GLY A 177 10.93 -6.30 -34.27
CA GLY A 177 10.27 -5.62 -35.39
C GLY A 177 9.60 -4.29 -35.02
N PHE A 178 9.93 -3.69 -33.88
CA PHE A 178 9.32 -2.42 -33.45
C PHE A 178 9.65 -1.32 -34.47
N ASN A 179 8.61 -0.60 -34.89
CA ASN A 179 8.70 0.62 -35.66
C ASN A 179 7.83 1.70 -35.04
N LEU A 180 8.44 2.84 -34.71
CA LEU A 180 7.76 3.95 -34.04
C LEU A 180 6.59 4.49 -34.88
N ILE A 181 6.81 4.65 -36.20
CA ILE A 181 5.79 5.20 -37.10
C ILE A 181 4.58 4.27 -37.16
N ASP A 182 4.82 2.97 -37.36
CA ASP A 182 3.75 1.97 -37.39
C ASP A 182 2.96 1.91 -36.05
N CYS A 183 3.66 2.09 -34.96
CA CYS A 183 3.03 2.15 -33.63
C CYS A 183 2.13 3.39 -33.50
N LEU A 184 2.62 4.55 -33.88
CA LEU A 184 1.87 5.81 -33.90
C LEU A 184 0.65 5.71 -34.82
N ASP A 185 0.81 5.19 -36.03
CA ASP A 185 -0.28 5.04 -37.02
C ASP A 185 -1.40 4.15 -36.47
N LYS A 186 -1.07 3.03 -35.85
CA LYS A 186 -2.07 2.11 -35.29
C LYS A 186 -2.91 2.79 -34.19
N ILE A 187 -2.27 3.50 -33.29
CA ILE A 187 -2.96 4.22 -32.20
C ILE A 187 -3.77 5.39 -32.77
N TYR A 188 -3.24 6.12 -33.74
CA TYR A 188 -3.94 7.19 -34.43
C TYR A 188 -5.24 6.70 -35.08
N TRP A 189 -5.17 5.56 -35.80
CA TRP A 189 -6.35 4.99 -36.44
C TRP A 189 -7.40 4.49 -35.44
N GLU A 190 -6.98 4.09 -34.26
CA GLU A 190 -7.93 3.77 -33.18
C GLU A 190 -8.67 4.99 -32.73
N PHE A 191 -7.96 6.08 -32.42
CA PHE A 191 -8.58 7.33 -32.00
C PHE A 191 -9.51 7.90 -33.08
N THR A 192 -9.12 7.78 -34.34
CA THR A 192 -9.97 8.20 -35.45
C THR A 192 -11.23 7.36 -35.56
N ARG A 193 -11.15 6.04 -35.35
CA ARG A 193 -12.33 5.16 -35.32
C ARG A 193 -13.23 5.42 -34.13
N GLU A 194 -12.69 5.85 -33.01
CA GLU A 194 -13.42 6.28 -31.82
C GLU A 194 -14.08 7.67 -32.01
N GLY A 195 -13.87 8.30 -33.15
CA GLY A 195 -14.48 9.58 -33.51
C GLY A 195 -13.74 10.81 -32.96
N SER A 196 -12.45 10.65 -32.63
CA SER A 196 -11.60 11.76 -32.22
C SER A 196 -10.98 12.46 -33.44
N LEU A 197 -10.83 13.78 -33.34
CA LEU A 197 -10.02 14.55 -34.29
C LEU A 197 -8.54 14.45 -33.86
N SER A 198 -7.73 13.73 -34.64
CA SER A 198 -6.38 13.38 -34.23
C SER A 198 -5.33 13.89 -35.22
N LYS A 199 -4.12 14.17 -34.71
CA LYS A 199 -2.96 14.62 -35.46
C LYS A 199 -1.72 13.89 -34.95
N ILE A 200 -0.86 13.44 -35.88
CA ILE A 200 0.44 12.82 -35.56
C ILE A 200 1.54 13.84 -35.76
N ASP A 201 2.45 13.93 -34.82
CA ASP A 201 3.77 14.53 -34.95
C ASP A 201 4.81 13.40 -34.87
N SER A 202 5.21 12.88 -36.02
CA SER A 202 6.10 11.72 -36.12
C SER A 202 7.50 12.01 -35.59
N ASP A 203 7.98 13.24 -35.74
CA ASP A 203 9.33 13.63 -35.31
C ASP A 203 9.45 13.65 -33.78
N SER A 204 8.40 14.09 -33.11
CA SER A 204 8.35 14.10 -31.65
C SER A 204 7.76 12.83 -31.04
N GLY A 205 7.18 11.93 -31.87
CA GLY A 205 6.51 10.73 -31.39
C GLY A 205 5.22 11.00 -30.61
N ILE A 206 4.46 12.03 -31.00
CA ILE A 206 3.26 12.51 -30.28
C ILE A 206 2.02 12.36 -31.16
N ILE A 207 0.98 11.76 -30.58
CA ILE A 207 -0.39 11.82 -31.10
C ILE A 207 -1.16 12.79 -30.25
N THR A 208 -1.75 13.81 -30.86
CA THR A 208 -2.66 14.76 -30.20
C THR A 208 -4.06 14.49 -30.71
N SER A 209 -5.01 14.35 -29.81
CA SER A 209 -6.42 14.09 -30.12
C SER A 209 -7.33 15.02 -29.38
N VAL A 210 -8.37 15.51 -30.05
CA VAL A 210 -9.49 16.18 -29.41
C VAL A 210 -10.72 15.30 -29.58
N CYS A 211 -11.35 14.99 -28.47
CA CYS A 211 -12.57 14.18 -28.45
C CYS A 211 -13.60 14.81 -27.54
N PHE A 212 -14.84 14.39 -27.68
CA PHE A 212 -15.86 14.72 -26.71
C PHE A 212 -15.94 13.67 -25.62
N ASP A 213 -15.76 14.11 -24.38
CA ASP A 213 -15.98 13.30 -23.20
C ASP A 213 -17.41 13.47 -22.67
N SER A 214 -18.07 12.35 -22.35
CA SER A 214 -19.32 12.41 -21.61
C SER A 214 -19.05 12.83 -20.17
N SER A 215 -19.91 13.67 -19.63
CA SER A 215 -19.83 14.08 -18.22
C SER A 215 -19.94 12.86 -17.30
N ARG A 216 -19.03 12.73 -16.35
CA ARG A 216 -19.10 11.68 -15.31
C ARG A 216 -20.34 11.80 -14.41
N PHE A 217 -20.88 13.01 -14.27
CA PHE A 217 -22.03 13.31 -13.40
C PHE A 217 -23.38 13.12 -14.10
N LEU A 218 -23.37 13.19 -15.43
CA LEU A 218 -24.55 13.07 -16.26
C LEU A 218 -24.41 11.83 -17.15
N LYS A 219 -24.09 10.72 -16.51
CA LYS A 219 -24.01 9.41 -17.14
C LYS A 219 -25.34 9.12 -17.80
N ASP A 220 -25.32 8.79 -19.08
CA ASP A 220 -26.48 8.60 -19.94
C ASP A 220 -27.14 9.89 -20.50
N THR A 221 -26.52 11.06 -20.33
CA THR A 221 -26.97 12.32 -20.91
C THR A 221 -25.97 12.83 -21.95
N LEU A 222 -26.43 13.54 -22.96
CA LEU A 222 -25.62 14.02 -24.09
C LEU A 222 -24.85 15.31 -23.75
N PHE A 223 -24.32 15.39 -22.54
CA PHE A 223 -23.38 16.45 -22.19
C PHE A 223 -21.95 16.03 -22.55
N PHE A 224 -21.46 16.63 -23.60
CA PHE A 224 -20.12 16.40 -24.06
C PHE A 224 -19.23 17.62 -23.73
N GLN A 225 -18.03 17.34 -23.29
CA GLN A 225 -17.01 18.33 -23.06
C GLN A 225 -15.82 17.99 -23.96
N PRO A 226 -15.32 18.92 -24.78
CA PRO A 226 -14.10 18.65 -25.53
C PRO A 226 -12.93 18.47 -24.58
N SER A 227 -12.17 17.42 -24.78
CA SER A 227 -10.93 17.14 -24.04
C SER A 227 -9.76 16.99 -25.00
N LEU A 228 -8.63 17.54 -24.62
CA LEU A 228 -7.35 17.29 -25.28
C LEU A 228 -6.72 16.05 -24.69
N GLU A 229 -6.44 15.11 -25.55
CA GLU A 229 -5.69 13.92 -25.22
C GLU A 229 -4.40 13.91 -26.00
N PHE A 230 -3.40 13.30 -25.43
CA PHE A 230 -2.17 13.05 -26.15
C PHE A 230 -1.49 11.78 -25.66
N VAL A 231 -0.84 11.14 -26.60
CA VAL A 231 0.02 9.97 -26.35
C VAL A 231 1.42 10.34 -26.81
N ILE A 232 2.40 10.11 -25.98
CA ILE A 232 3.81 10.30 -26.31
C ILE A 232 4.49 8.94 -26.30
N ILE A 233 5.12 8.58 -27.41
CA ILE A 233 5.86 7.33 -27.55
C ILE A 233 7.33 7.66 -27.75
N ARG A 234 8.18 7.09 -26.91
CA ARG A 234 9.64 7.26 -27.02
C ARG A 234 10.30 5.90 -27.08
N GLU A 235 11.10 5.73 -28.09
CA GLU A 235 12.01 4.59 -28.20
C GLU A 235 13.33 4.94 -27.53
N VAL A 236 13.75 4.18 -26.51
CA VAL A 236 14.96 4.42 -25.75
C VAL A 236 15.71 3.10 -25.57
N GLY A 237 16.63 2.80 -26.47
CA GLY A 237 17.38 1.54 -26.48
C GLY A 237 16.47 0.33 -26.78
N ASP A 238 16.40 -0.61 -25.86
CA ASP A 238 15.54 -1.82 -25.91
C ASP A 238 14.16 -1.63 -25.28
N ILE A 239 13.84 -0.42 -24.85
CA ILE A 239 12.60 -0.06 -24.15
C ILE A 239 11.79 0.93 -24.98
N VAL A 240 10.47 0.77 -24.93
CA VAL A 240 9.48 1.73 -25.43
C VAL A 240 8.76 2.34 -24.25
N ALA A 241 8.85 3.64 -24.10
CA ALA A 241 8.16 4.42 -23.07
C ALA A 241 6.89 5.04 -23.67
N ILE A 242 5.73 4.78 -23.09
CA ILE A 242 4.45 5.29 -23.54
C ILE A 242 3.80 6.11 -22.41
N TYR A 243 3.61 7.39 -22.66
CA TYR A 243 2.76 8.26 -21.88
C TYR A 243 1.38 8.37 -22.55
N ASP A 244 0.33 8.20 -21.80
CA ASP A 244 -1.04 8.41 -22.26
C ASP A 244 -1.79 9.27 -21.25
N SER A 245 -2.29 10.40 -21.68
CA SER A 245 -2.98 11.37 -20.82
C SER A 245 -4.25 10.84 -20.17
N ARG A 246 -4.89 9.81 -20.76
CA ARG A 246 -6.03 9.09 -20.18
C ARG A 246 -5.62 7.87 -19.34
N GLY A 247 -4.35 7.53 -19.33
CA GLY A 247 -3.84 6.38 -18.60
C GLY A 247 -4.27 5.04 -19.18
N ARG A 248 -4.56 4.98 -20.49
CA ARG A 248 -4.81 3.71 -21.19
C ARG A 248 -3.59 2.81 -21.04
N LYS A 249 -3.84 1.51 -20.93
CA LYS A 249 -2.78 0.50 -20.80
C LYS A 249 -2.55 -0.17 -22.16
N TYR A 250 -1.30 -0.26 -22.52
CA TYR A 250 -0.86 -0.90 -23.77
C TYR A 250 -0.23 -2.28 -23.53
N ASN A 251 -0.31 -2.80 -22.29
CA ASN A 251 0.13 -4.17 -22.00
C ASN A 251 -0.57 -5.11 -22.98
N LYS A 252 0.15 -6.04 -23.57
CA LYS A 252 -0.42 -7.08 -24.42
C LYS A 252 -0.80 -6.65 -25.86
N ARG A 253 -0.43 -5.43 -26.22
CA ARG A 253 -0.62 -4.89 -27.57
C ARG A 253 0.58 -5.25 -28.46
N ILE A 254 0.77 -6.56 -28.72
CA ILE A 254 1.91 -7.08 -29.53
C ILE A 254 1.90 -6.48 -30.94
N GLU A 255 0.71 -6.17 -31.48
CA GLU A 255 0.58 -5.51 -32.78
C GLU A 255 1.26 -4.13 -32.82
N LEU A 256 1.51 -3.52 -31.68
CA LEU A 256 2.28 -2.26 -31.59
C LEU A 256 3.80 -2.48 -31.59
N GLY A 257 4.28 -3.72 -31.69
CA GLY A 257 5.70 -4.06 -31.62
C GLY A 257 6.29 -3.97 -30.21
N ILE A 258 5.46 -3.96 -29.18
CA ILE A 258 5.89 -3.98 -27.78
C ILE A 258 5.64 -5.36 -27.16
N ARG A 259 6.48 -5.71 -26.20
CA ARG A 259 6.36 -6.94 -25.41
C ARG A 259 5.83 -6.65 -24.00
N GLN A 260 6.13 -7.53 -23.07
CA GLN A 260 5.74 -7.35 -21.65
C GLN A 260 6.27 -6.03 -21.08
N PRO A 261 5.56 -5.47 -20.08
CA PRO A 261 6.06 -4.32 -19.34
C PRO A 261 7.35 -4.67 -18.58
N VAL A 262 8.13 -3.65 -18.26
CA VAL A 262 9.34 -3.80 -17.43
C VAL A 262 8.95 -4.34 -16.06
N GLY A 263 9.62 -5.40 -15.64
CA GLY A 263 9.31 -6.14 -14.42
C GLY A 263 9.73 -5.43 -13.13
N PRO A 264 9.24 -5.94 -11.99
CA PRO A 264 9.51 -5.35 -10.66
C PRO A 264 11.01 -5.31 -10.32
N ASP A 265 11.80 -6.29 -10.74
CA ASP A 265 13.23 -6.34 -10.46
C ASP A 265 13.99 -5.12 -11.00
N LYS A 266 13.56 -4.60 -12.15
CA LYS A 266 14.12 -3.36 -12.71
C LYS A 266 13.44 -2.13 -12.12
N LEU A 267 12.10 -2.15 -11.94
CA LEU A 267 11.36 -1.01 -11.41
C LEU A 267 11.83 -0.63 -10.01
N PHE A 268 12.05 -1.59 -9.12
CA PHE A 268 12.47 -1.32 -7.75
C PHE A 268 13.86 -0.68 -7.65
N LYS A 269 14.71 -0.81 -8.68
CA LYS A 269 15.98 -0.09 -8.74
C LYS A 269 15.81 1.43 -8.71
N LEU A 270 14.70 1.96 -9.25
CA LEU A 270 14.43 3.40 -9.28
C LEU A 270 14.27 4.03 -7.89
N ILE A 271 13.80 3.26 -6.91
CA ILE A 271 13.60 3.72 -5.53
C ILE A 271 14.64 3.15 -4.56
N SER A 272 15.75 2.67 -5.08
CA SER A 272 16.82 2.01 -4.32
C SER A 272 18.19 2.41 -4.86
N LEU A 273 18.34 3.66 -5.29
CA LEU A 273 19.58 4.13 -5.94
C LEU A 273 20.75 4.26 -4.96
N ASN A 274 20.47 4.45 -3.67
CA ASN A 274 21.47 4.57 -2.62
C ASN A 274 20.93 4.02 -1.29
N GLU A 275 21.81 3.91 -0.29
CA GLU A 275 21.46 3.40 1.06
C GLU A 275 20.47 4.30 1.83
N LYS A 276 20.39 5.58 1.48
CA LYS A 276 19.46 6.55 2.08
C LYS A 276 18.07 6.52 1.45
N SER A 277 17.87 5.72 0.39
CA SER A 277 16.57 5.54 -0.24
C SER A 277 15.55 4.99 0.75
N LYS A 278 14.30 5.41 0.62
CA LYS A 278 13.20 4.99 1.47
C LYS A 278 11.94 4.67 0.67
N THR A 279 11.22 3.64 1.09
CA THR A 279 9.88 3.33 0.62
C THR A 279 8.88 3.92 1.61
N THR A 280 7.93 4.72 1.13
CA THR A 280 6.93 5.39 1.98
C THR A 280 5.55 4.75 1.90
N GLN A 281 5.25 4.11 0.79
CA GLN A 281 3.98 3.43 0.58
C GLN A 281 4.18 2.18 -0.26
N ALA A 282 3.47 1.10 0.09
CA ALA A 282 3.37 -0.09 -0.74
C ALA A 282 1.95 -0.67 -0.63
N SER A 283 1.33 -0.93 -1.76
CA SER A 283 0.09 -1.70 -1.85
C SER A 283 0.43 -3.11 -2.33
N THR A 284 -0.10 -4.10 -1.64
CA THR A 284 0.20 -5.49 -1.91
C THR A 284 -1.06 -6.30 -2.12
N ARG A 285 -0.94 -7.42 -2.81
CA ARG A 285 -2.05 -8.35 -3.04
C ARG A 285 -1.63 -9.76 -2.71
N ALA A 286 -2.49 -10.50 -2.01
CA ALA A 286 -2.25 -11.90 -1.70
C ALA A 286 -2.07 -12.72 -2.98
N ILE A 287 -0.99 -13.49 -3.06
CA ILE A 287 -0.75 -14.40 -4.20
C ILE A 287 -1.61 -15.66 -4.10
N GLN A 288 -2.03 -16.01 -2.90
CA GLN A 288 -2.97 -17.09 -2.63
C GLN A 288 -4.23 -16.52 -1.99
N ILE A 289 -5.38 -17.10 -2.28
CA ILE A 289 -6.62 -16.72 -1.62
C ILE A 289 -6.82 -17.62 -0.42
N ASN A 290 -6.86 -16.98 0.75
CA ASN A 290 -7.24 -17.62 2.01
C ASN A 290 -8.29 -16.72 2.69
N SER A 291 -9.41 -17.29 3.10
CA SER A 291 -10.49 -16.55 3.78
C SER A 291 -10.07 -15.92 5.12
N GLN A 292 -8.94 -16.33 5.66
CA GLN A 292 -8.38 -15.82 6.93
C GLN A 292 -7.30 -14.75 6.72
N GLN A 293 -6.92 -14.47 5.48
CA GLN A 293 -5.93 -13.44 5.14
C GLN A 293 -6.59 -12.25 4.47
N ALA A 294 -6.06 -11.06 4.72
CA ALA A 294 -6.43 -9.88 3.96
C ALA A 294 -6.06 -10.08 2.48
N GLU A 295 -6.98 -9.76 1.58
CA GLU A 295 -6.76 -9.90 0.14
C GLU A 295 -5.75 -8.86 -0.38
N SER A 296 -5.79 -7.66 0.18
CA SER A 296 -4.89 -6.56 -0.14
C SER A 296 -4.53 -5.81 1.12
N ILE A 297 -3.27 -5.38 1.23
CA ILE A 297 -2.76 -4.62 2.35
C ILE A 297 -2.07 -3.37 1.81
N LEU A 298 -2.39 -2.22 2.38
CA LEU A 298 -1.70 -0.96 2.14
C LEU A 298 -0.79 -0.64 3.34
N TYR A 299 0.50 -0.56 3.08
CA TYR A 299 1.51 -0.12 4.03
C TYR A 299 1.83 1.35 3.79
N VAL A 300 1.82 2.15 4.84
CA VAL A 300 2.20 3.58 4.80
C VAL A 300 3.04 3.90 6.03
N SER A 301 4.23 4.47 5.81
CA SER A 301 5.13 4.93 6.87
C SER A 301 6.08 5.99 6.30
N ASP A 302 6.76 6.73 7.15
CA ASP A 302 7.85 7.58 6.67
C ASP A 302 8.99 6.77 6.05
N ARG A 303 9.29 5.57 6.61
CA ARG A 303 10.26 4.63 6.07
C ARG A 303 9.83 3.20 6.35
N LEU A 304 9.33 2.50 5.32
CA LEU A 304 8.85 1.12 5.45
C LEU A 304 9.97 0.11 5.77
N GLU A 305 11.20 0.39 5.37
CA GLU A 305 12.37 -0.43 5.70
C GLU A 305 12.63 -0.51 7.21
N SER A 306 12.18 0.49 7.97
CA SER A 306 12.29 0.53 9.43
C SER A 306 11.09 -0.09 10.15
N THR A 307 10.03 -0.43 9.42
CA THR A 307 8.83 -1.04 9.98
C THR A 307 8.89 -2.57 9.88
N THR A 308 8.29 -3.22 10.85
CA THR A 308 8.08 -4.67 10.76
C THR A 308 6.67 -4.94 10.27
N SER A 309 6.53 -5.82 9.31
CA SER A 309 5.22 -6.26 8.86
C SER A 309 4.52 -7.08 9.95
N THR A 310 3.21 -6.90 10.07
CA THR A 310 2.36 -7.72 10.94
C THR A 310 1.85 -8.98 10.26
N GLN A 311 2.27 -9.22 9.02
CA GLN A 311 1.83 -10.33 8.18
C GLN A 311 3.05 -10.99 7.51
N ALA A 312 2.89 -12.24 7.10
CA ALA A 312 3.89 -12.94 6.32
C ALA A 312 3.98 -12.34 4.90
N ASN A 313 4.89 -11.39 4.71
CA ASN A 313 5.05 -10.66 3.45
C ASN A 313 5.25 -11.57 2.24
N GLY A 314 5.94 -12.68 2.39
CA GLY A 314 6.24 -13.63 1.31
C GLY A 314 5.01 -14.22 0.62
N SER A 315 3.83 -14.15 1.24
CA SER A 315 2.55 -14.55 0.64
C SER A 315 1.83 -13.43 -0.11
N TYR A 316 2.42 -12.25 -0.20
CA TYR A 316 1.89 -11.09 -0.91
C TYR A 316 2.84 -10.63 -2.00
N ALA A 317 2.30 -10.18 -3.13
CA ALA A 317 3.02 -9.51 -4.19
C ALA A 317 2.79 -8.00 -4.13
N VAL A 318 3.83 -7.22 -4.34
CA VAL A 318 3.72 -5.75 -4.43
C VAL A 318 3.03 -5.40 -5.74
N SER A 319 1.92 -4.67 -5.66
CA SER A 319 1.18 -4.16 -6.84
C SER A 319 1.58 -2.74 -7.19
N THR A 320 1.73 -1.89 -6.19
CA THR A 320 2.20 -0.51 -6.36
C THR A 320 3.09 -0.10 -5.19
N THR A 321 4.01 0.81 -5.42
CA THR A 321 4.85 1.36 -4.37
C THR A 321 5.23 2.81 -4.65
N ILE A 322 5.48 3.57 -3.58
CA ILE A 322 6.05 4.92 -3.64
C ILE A 322 7.34 4.91 -2.83
N GLY A 323 8.40 5.39 -3.45
CA GLY A 323 9.69 5.52 -2.78
C GLY A 323 10.46 6.73 -3.26
N SER A 324 11.40 7.15 -2.45
CA SER A 324 12.23 8.32 -2.68
C SER A 324 13.70 8.00 -2.45
N ASN A 325 14.54 8.58 -3.29
CA ASN A 325 15.98 8.60 -3.10
C ASN A 325 16.37 9.94 -2.48
N LEU A 326 17.26 9.93 -1.51
CA LEU A 326 17.64 11.10 -0.75
C LEU A 326 19.09 11.48 -1.04
N HIS A 327 19.39 12.78 -1.00
CA HIS A 327 20.73 13.32 -0.93
C HIS A 327 21.35 13.10 0.45
N ASP A 328 22.60 13.48 0.61
CA ASP A 328 23.32 13.36 1.88
C ASP A 328 22.71 14.22 3.00
N ASP A 329 22.12 15.34 2.65
CA ASP A 329 21.38 16.24 3.54
C ASP A 329 19.93 15.81 3.81
N LEU A 330 19.54 14.61 3.38
CA LEU A 330 18.19 14.04 3.48
C LEU A 330 17.11 14.76 2.64
N SER A 331 17.48 15.71 1.78
CA SER A 331 16.55 16.28 0.81
C SER A 331 16.21 15.24 -0.29
N ILE A 332 15.03 15.37 -0.88
CA ILE A 332 14.55 14.43 -1.90
C ILE A 332 15.31 14.65 -3.22
N MET A 333 16.12 13.68 -3.63
CA MET A 333 16.78 13.64 -4.93
C MET A 333 15.77 13.28 -6.03
N SER A 334 15.07 12.18 -5.90
CA SER A 334 14.01 11.72 -6.79
C SER A 334 12.93 10.96 -6.02
N SER A 335 11.72 10.95 -6.53
CA SER A 335 10.60 10.21 -5.92
C SER A 335 9.70 9.66 -7.01
N TYR A 336 9.34 8.37 -6.89
CA TYR A 336 8.59 7.65 -7.90
C TYR A 336 7.43 6.87 -7.30
N TYR A 337 6.29 6.91 -8.00
CA TYR A 337 5.26 5.89 -7.88
C TYR A 337 5.52 4.82 -8.94
N LEU A 338 5.51 3.57 -8.54
CA LEU A 338 5.71 2.41 -9.40
C LEU A 338 4.46 1.53 -9.43
N GLY A 339 4.00 1.19 -10.63
CA GLY A 339 2.93 0.23 -10.86
C GLY A 339 3.48 -1.05 -11.47
N VAL A 340 3.65 -2.08 -10.64
CA VAL A 340 4.40 -3.29 -10.98
C VAL A 340 3.83 -4.04 -12.18
N GLY A 341 2.50 -4.24 -12.19
CA GLY A 341 1.87 -5.03 -13.26
C GLY A 341 1.77 -4.34 -14.63
N SER A 342 2.03 -3.03 -14.69
CA SER A 342 1.93 -2.24 -15.93
C SER A 342 3.24 -1.62 -16.39
N GLY A 343 4.33 -1.83 -15.64
CA GLY A 343 5.60 -1.15 -15.93
C GLY A 343 5.52 0.37 -15.74
N ARG A 344 4.56 0.85 -14.94
CA ARG A 344 4.28 2.28 -14.80
C ARG A 344 5.24 2.93 -13.82
N VAL A 345 5.82 4.04 -14.25
CA VAL A 345 6.63 4.93 -13.42
C VAL A 345 6.00 6.32 -13.48
N SER A 346 5.71 6.90 -12.32
CA SER A 346 5.23 8.28 -12.25
C SER A 346 6.14 9.09 -11.34
N ASP A 347 6.57 10.25 -11.80
CA ASP A 347 7.31 11.18 -10.96
C ASP A 347 6.43 11.74 -9.84
N GLN A 348 6.95 11.83 -8.63
CA GLN A 348 6.24 12.36 -7.47
C GLN A 348 6.81 13.72 -7.00
N LYS A 349 7.92 14.15 -7.59
CA LYS A 349 8.60 15.40 -7.23
C LYS A 349 8.15 16.57 -8.14
N GLU A 350 8.20 16.36 -9.45
CA GLU A 350 7.79 17.36 -10.45
C GLU A 350 6.33 17.13 -10.89
N ARG A 351 5.50 18.14 -10.75
CA ARG A 351 4.08 18.06 -11.11
C ARG A 351 3.79 18.36 -12.57
N GLN A 352 4.72 19.01 -13.26
CA GLN A 352 4.50 19.51 -14.62
C GLN A 352 5.81 19.53 -15.40
N PHE A 353 5.82 18.94 -16.60
CA PHE A 353 6.98 18.83 -17.46
C PHE A 353 6.75 19.59 -18.77
N SER A 354 7.78 20.26 -19.30
CA SER A 354 7.87 20.55 -20.73
C SER A 354 8.16 19.24 -21.49
N PHE A 355 7.94 19.24 -22.80
CA PHE A 355 8.26 18.05 -23.61
C PHE A 355 9.75 17.68 -23.55
N GLU A 356 10.64 18.67 -23.63
CA GLU A 356 12.09 18.48 -23.52
C GLU A 356 12.46 17.84 -22.17
N ARG A 357 12.01 18.43 -21.07
CA ARG A 357 12.24 17.90 -19.72
C ARG A 357 11.66 16.49 -19.53
N PHE A 358 10.51 16.23 -20.14
CA PHE A 358 9.91 14.90 -20.14
C PHE A 358 10.81 13.87 -20.85
N CYS A 359 11.38 14.20 -22.00
CA CYS A 359 12.31 13.34 -22.72
C CYS A 359 13.58 13.05 -21.91
N GLU A 360 14.15 14.08 -21.26
CA GLU A 360 15.28 13.89 -20.34
C GLU A 360 14.91 12.94 -19.20
N TRP A 361 13.77 13.17 -18.56
CA TRP A 361 13.30 12.32 -17.46
C TRP A 361 13.09 10.86 -17.90
N VAL A 362 12.56 10.62 -19.09
CA VAL A 362 12.41 9.24 -19.65
C VAL A 362 13.78 8.59 -19.83
N ASN A 363 14.80 9.33 -20.31
CA ASN A 363 16.16 8.84 -20.45
C ASN A 363 16.80 8.52 -19.09
N ASP A 364 16.62 9.40 -18.11
CA ASP A 364 17.11 9.20 -16.74
C ASP A 364 16.50 7.95 -16.11
N VAL A 365 15.19 7.79 -16.24
CA VAL A 365 14.49 6.59 -15.75
C VAL A 365 15.03 5.33 -16.42
N LYS A 366 15.19 5.34 -17.75
CA LYS A 366 15.76 4.18 -18.50
C LYS A 366 17.16 3.83 -18.01
N THR A 367 18.03 4.83 -17.86
CA THR A 367 19.40 4.64 -17.37
C THR A 367 19.41 3.99 -15.98
N ASN A 368 18.53 4.42 -15.10
CA ASN A 368 18.40 3.86 -13.75
C ASN A 368 17.80 2.44 -13.75
N LEU A 369 16.87 2.13 -14.66
CA LEU A 369 16.32 0.77 -14.84
C LEU A 369 17.40 -0.25 -15.24
N GLU A 370 18.36 0.18 -16.06
CA GLU A 370 19.47 -0.67 -16.55
C GLU A 370 20.69 -0.65 -15.63
N GLY A 371 20.76 0.32 -14.72
CA GLY A 371 21.91 0.50 -13.84
C GLY A 371 22.27 -0.76 -13.03
N ALA A 372 23.56 -0.91 -12.77
CA ALA A 372 24.13 -2.00 -11.97
C ALA A 372 23.82 -1.89 -10.46
N ASN A 373 23.05 -0.89 -10.04
CA ASN A 373 22.73 -0.63 -8.65
C ASN A 373 22.04 -1.83 -8.00
N LYS A 374 22.72 -2.38 -7.00
CA LYS A 374 22.29 -3.56 -6.26
C LYS A 374 21.65 -3.22 -4.90
N VAL A 375 21.43 -1.94 -4.63
CA VAL A 375 20.74 -1.57 -3.40
C VAL A 375 19.27 -2.00 -3.59
N SER A 376 18.87 -3.03 -2.91
CA SER A 376 17.49 -3.49 -2.91
C SER A 376 16.85 -3.11 -1.60
N SER A 377 15.64 -2.57 -1.64
CA SER A 377 14.86 -2.31 -0.42
C SER A 377 14.62 -3.62 0.32
N SER A 378 15.08 -3.69 1.57
CA SER A 378 14.84 -4.88 2.42
C SER A 378 13.35 -5.15 2.58
N PHE A 379 12.55 -4.10 2.65
CA PHE A 379 11.09 -4.20 2.73
C PHE A 379 10.50 -4.81 1.46
N LEU A 380 10.80 -4.28 0.27
CA LEU A 380 10.22 -4.78 -1.00
C LEU A 380 10.68 -6.21 -1.32
N ASN A 381 11.87 -6.58 -0.93
CA ASN A 381 12.39 -7.94 -1.15
C ASN A 381 11.80 -8.99 -0.21
N SER A 382 11.09 -8.58 0.83
CA SER A 382 10.38 -9.52 1.71
C SER A 382 9.12 -10.11 1.09
N PHE A 383 8.62 -9.51 0.01
CA PHE A 383 7.42 -9.95 -0.70
C PHE A 383 7.73 -11.04 -1.73
N ALA A 384 6.68 -11.69 -2.22
CA ALA A 384 6.77 -12.68 -3.28
C ALA A 384 7.48 -12.11 -4.52
N GLN A 385 8.41 -12.89 -5.05
CA GLN A 385 9.23 -12.50 -6.19
C GLN A 385 8.60 -13.00 -7.50
N THR A 386 8.77 -12.25 -8.57
CA THR A 386 8.36 -12.69 -9.91
C THR A 386 9.30 -13.75 -10.44
N VAL A 387 8.74 -14.68 -11.20
CA VAL A 387 9.47 -15.73 -11.90
C VAL A 387 9.42 -15.42 -13.39
N ASP A 388 10.59 -15.40 -14.03
CA ASP A 388 10.69 -15.18 -15.47
C ASP A 388 10.23 -16.41 -16.26
N GLY A 389 9.40 -16.18 -17.26
CA GLY A 389 8.90 -17.24 -18.13
C GLY A 389 7.75 -18.04 -17.52
N ILE A 390 7.36 -19.10 -18.24
CA ILE A 390 6.29 -20.00 -17.79
C ILE A 390 6.92 -21.12 -16.97
N PRO A 391 6.35 -21.44 -15.79
CA PRO A 391 6.77 -22.60 -15.01
C PRO A 391 6.66 -23.88 -15.81
N THR A 392 7.62 -24.77 -15.63
CA THR A 392 7.62 -26.11 -16.25
C THR A 392 6.73 -27.08 -15.47
N GLU A 393 6.39 -26.72 -14.26
CA GLU A 393 5.56 -27.50 -13.35
C GLU A 393 4.10 -27.47 -13.75
N LYS A 394 3.32 -28.38 -13.17
CA LYS A 394 1.88 -28.49 -13.47
C LYS A 394 1.07 -27.63 -12.51
N PRO A 395 0.07 -26.86 -12.97
CA PRO A 395 -0.89 -26.26 -12.06
C PRO A 395 -1.71 -27.35 -11.33
N VAL A 396 -1.89 -27.13 -10.05
CA VAL A 396 -2.64 -28.02 -9.16
C VAL A 396 -3.97 -27.43 -8.70
N ALA A 397 -4.13 -26.11 -8.80
CA ALA A 397 -5.38 -25.41 -8.45
C ALA A 397 -5.64 -24.21 -9.37
N CYS A 398 -6.94 -23.95 -9.60
CA CYS A 398 -7.43 -22.75 -10.25
C CYS A 398 -8.48 -22.09 -9.36
N ILE A 399 -8.33 -20.81 -9.12
CA ILE A 399 -9.27 -20.00 -8.35
C ILE A 399 -9.78 -18.89 -9.24
N ILE A 400 -11.10 -18.72 -9.28
CA ILE A 400 -11.75 -17.64 -10.02
C ILE A 400 -12.32 -16.66 -8.99
N ASP A 401 -11.83 -15.44 -9.01
CA ASP A 401 -12.22 -14.36 -8.12
C ASP A 401 -13.40 -13.59 -8.73
N LEU A 402 -14.54 -13.70 -8.09
CA LEU A 402 -15.79 -13.04 -8.49
C LEU A 402 -16.23 -11.96 -7.49
N SER A 403 -15.33 -11.53 -6.61
CA SER A 403 -15.63 -10.56 -5.54
C SER A 403 -16.17 -9.23 -6.08
N ASN A 404 -15.73 -8.81 -7.26
CA ASN A 404 -16.20 -7.58 -7.90
C ASN A 404 -17.69 -7.57 -8.25
N TYR A 405 -18.32 -8.73 -8.30
CA TYR A 405 -19.75 -8.87 -8.65
C TYR A 405 -20.67 -8.94 -7.43
N ASN A 406 -20.13 -8.97 -6.21
CA ASN A 406 -20.87 -8.93 -4.94
C ASN A 406 -22.12 -9.85 -4.88
N GLY A 407 -22.02 -11.03 -5.48
CA GLY A 407 -23.13 -11.98 -5.53
C GLY A 407 -24.29 -11.61 -6.47
N LEU A 408 -24.10 -10.63 -7.35
CA LEU A 408 -25.08 -10.24 -8.37
C LEU A 408 -24.97 -11.07 -9.66
N LEU A 409 -23.89 -11.83 -9.81
CA LEU A 409 -23.60 -12.61 -11.00
C LEU A 409 -24.57 -13.80 -11.15
N LYS A 410 -25.19 -13.92 -12.30
CA LYS A 410 -25.98 -15.08 -12.72
C LYS A 410 -25.25 -15.77 -13.88
N VAL A 411 -25.26 -17.09 -13.90
CA VAL A 411 -24.79 -17.88 -15.03
C VAL A 411 -25.99 -18.57 -15.68
N TYR A 412 -26.05 -18.50 -16.99
CA TYR A 412 -27.03 -19.23 -17.79
C TYR A 412 -26.35 -20.43 -18.45
N CYS A 413 -26.83 -21.60 -18.13
CA CYS A 413 -26.31 -22.85 -18.68
C CYS A 413 -27.47 -23.82 -18.89
N ASN A 414 -27.58 -24.44 -20.07
CA ASN A 414 -28.59 -25.44 -20.42
C ASN A 414 -30.04 -25.03 -20.09
N GLY A 415 -30.42 -23.81 -20.44
CA GLY A 415 -31.79 -23.30 -20.26
C GLY A 415 -32.14 -22.87 -18.83
N LYS A 416 -31.23 -22.88 -17.90
CA LYS A 416 -31.45 -22.48 -16.48
C LYS A 416 -30.53 -21.37 -16.04
N HIS A 417 -31.09 -20.38 -15.36
CA HIS A 417 -30.31 -19.36 -14.64
C HIS A 417 -29.93 -19.84 -13.25
N LYS A 418 -28.68 -19.68 -12.88
CA LYS A 418 -28.19 -19.95 -11.54
C LYS A 418 -27.41 -18.74 -11.01
N LYS A 419 -27.85 -18.22 -9.86
CA LYS A 419 -27.17 -17.14 -9.17
C LYS A 419 -25.89 -17.66 -8.50
N ILE A 420 -24.78 -16.94 -8.73
CA ILE A 420 -23.51 -17.21 -8.05
C ILE A 420 -23.47 -16.31 -6.81
N THR A 421 -23.54 -16.93 -5.63
CA THR A 421 -23.52 -16.23 -4.33
C THR A 421 -22.14 -16.24 -3.67
N SER A 422 -21.17 -16.89 -4.28
CA SER A 422 -19.81 -16.98 -3.76
C SER A 422 -18.89 -15.99 -4.47
N ASN A 423 -18.06 -15.31 -3.72
CA ASN A 423 -17.03 -14.42 -4.28
C ASN A 423 -15.90 -15.19 -4.94
N TYR A 424 -15.69 -16.46 -4.57
CA TYR A 424 -14.64 -17.28 -5.12
C TYR A 424 -15.18 -18.62 -5.57
N LEU A 425 -14.74 -19.06 -6.75
CA LEU A 425 -14.95 -20.40 -7.26
C LEU A 425 -13.59 -21.06 -7.39
N PHE A 426 -13.47 -22.30 -6.94
CA PHE A 426 -12.25 -23.08 -7.11
C PHE A 426 -12.53 -24.50 -7.53
N LYS A 427 -11.58 -25.10 -8.20
CA LYS A 427 -11.64 -26.49 -8.60
C LYS A 427 -10.74 -27.34 -7.73
N LYS A 428 -11.27 -28.41 -7.21
CA LYS A 428 -10.61 -29.28 -6.22
C LYS A 428 -9.90 -30.49 -6.80
N TYR A 429 -9.85 -30.88 -8.03
CA TYR A 429 -9.10 -32.04 -8.53
C TYR A 429 -8.90 -32.06 -10.05
N ASN A 430 -7.78 -32.64 -10.47
CA ASN A 430 -7.37 -33.07 -11.82
C ASN A 430 -7.42 -32.02 -12.91
N PHE A 431 -6.39 -31.17 -12.91
CA PHE A 431 -6.11 -30.33 -14.08
C PHE A 431 -5.16 -31.08 -15.01
N GLY A 432 -5.61 -31.33 -16.26
CA GLY A 432 -4.69 -31.58 -17.35
C GLY A 432 -4.24 -30.23 -17.88
N ILE A 433 -2.95 -30.00 -18.00
CA ILE A 433 -2.40 -28.86 -18.70
C ILE A 433 -1.68 -29.39 -19.90
N SER A 434 -2.05 -28.87 -21.06
CA SER A 434 -1.24 -29.00 -22.24
C SER A 434 -0.64 -27.65 -22.59
N PHE A 435 0.68 -27.57 -22.60
CA PHE A 435 1.40 -26.45 -23.16
C PHE A 435 1.48 -26.66 -24.67
N TYR A 436 0.76 -25.84 -25.42
CA TYR A 436 0.95 -25.77 -26.85
C TYR A 436 2.01 -24.70 -27.13
N ASP A 437 3.12 -25.13 -27.67
CA ASP A 437 4.25 -24.34 -28.15
C ASP A 437 4.95 -23.44 -27.10
N LYS A 438 6.22 -23.74 -26.86
CA LYS A 438 7.09 -23.05 -25.89
C LYS A 438 7.42 -21.60 -26.23
N THR A 439 7.08 -21.14 -27.43
CA THR A 439 7.42 -19.78 -27.91
C THR A 439 6.25 -18.79 -27.92
N LEU A 440 5.02 -19.27 -27.88
CA LEU A 440 3.80 -18.45 -27.93
C LEU A 440 2.77 -18.99 -26.95
N LEU A 441 3.03 -18.83 -25.71
CA LEU A 441 2.15 -18.95 -24.55
C LEU A 441 0.65 -19.28 -24.76
N PRO A 442 0.20 -20.43 -25.21
CA PRO A 442 -1.09 -20.91 -24.81
C PRO A 442 -0.93 -21.87 -23.63
N LEU A 443 -1.28 -21.42 -22.45
CA LEU A 443 -1.56 -22.28 -21.32
C LEU A 443 -2.99 -22.79 -21.51
N VAL A 444 -3.16 -24.02 -21.98
CA VAL A 444 -4.49 -24.64 -22.03
C VAL A 444 -4.72 -25.39 -20.73
N ILE A 445 -5.66 -24.90 -19.95
CA ILE A 445 -6.13 -25.59 -18.75
C ILE A 445 -7.34 -26.43 -19.16
N ASN A 446 -7.14 -27.72 -19.29
CA ASN A 446 -8.22 -28.64 -19.55
C ASN A 446 -8.89 -29.01 -18.22
N THR A 447 -10.12 -28.51 -18.00
CA THR A 447 -10.88 -28.78 -16.80
C THR A 447 -11.79 -30.00 -17.02
N ASN A 448 -11.23 -31.20 -17.17
CA ASN A 448 -12.04 -32.42 -17.35
C ASN A 448 -13.18 -32.50 -16.32
N GLY A 449 -14.37 -32.08 -16.74
CA GLY A 449 -15.69 -32.41 -16.20
C GLY A 449 -15.91 -32.34 -14.69
N SER A 450 -15.37 -31.36 -13.96
CA SER A 450 -15.51 -31.34 -12.52
C SER A 450 -16.19 -30.07 -11.99
N ASN A 451 -16.87 -30.27 -10.86
CA ASN A 451 -17.63 -29.24 -10.18
C ASN A 451 -16.71 -28.15 -9.62
N LEU A 452 -17.00 -26.87 -9.89
CA LEU A 452 -16.46 -25.77 -9.13
C LEU A 452 -17.11 -25.74 -7.76
N SER A 453 -16.34 -25.82 -6.72
CA SER A 453 -16.83 -25.79 -5.35
C SER A 453 -16.60 -24.44 -4.69
N LYS A 454 -17.45 -24.09 -3.75
CA LYS A 454 -17.36 -22.85 -2.97
C LYS A 454 -16.20 -22.95 -1.98
N MET A 455 -15.39 -21.91 -1.92
CA MET A 455 -14.31 -21.80 -0.93
C MET A 455 -14.90 -21.52 0.46
N GLY A 456 -14.62 -22.38 1.46
CA GLY A 456 -14.97 -22.10 2.86
C GLY A 456 -16.40 -22.43 3.32
N GLY A 457 -17.05 -23.45 2.82
CA GLY A 457 -18.34 -23.92 3.34
C GLY A 457 -18.81 -25.25 2.77
N ALA A 458 -19.68 -25.95 3.49
CA ALA A 458 -20.26 -27.21 3.05
C ALA A 458 -20.96 -27.02 1.69
N ILE A 459 -20.57 -27.81 0.72
CA ILE A 459 -21.07 -27.78 -0.66
C ILE A 459 -22.54 -28.16 -0.67
N ARG A 460 -23.42 -27.19 -0.83
CA ARG A 460 -24.86 -27.48 -1.10
C ARG A 460 -25.31 -27.15 -2.52
N SER A 461 -24.47 -26.56 -3.36
CA SER A 461 -24.80 -26.31 -4.77
C SER A 461 -23.54 -26.29 -5.63
N ALA A 462 -23.29 -27.37 -6.37
CA ALA A 462 -22.30 -27.37 -7.42
C ALA A 462 -22.78 -26.51 -8.59
N ILE A 463 -21.92 -25.59 -9.05
CA ILE A 463 -22.13 -24.91 -10.33
C ILE A 463 -21.53 -25.85 -11.37
N PHE A 464 -22.36 -26.40 -12.23
CA PHE A 464 -21.88 -27.17 -13.36
C PHE A 464 -21.39 -26.20 -14.41
N LEU A 465 -20.07 -26.03 -14.50
CA LEU A 465 -19.44 -25.51 -15.70
C LEU A 465 -19.41 -26.63 -16.76
N PRO A 466 -19.38 -26.26 -18.07
CA PRO A 466 -19.17 -27.26 -19.14
C PRO A 466 -18.01 -28.18 -18.82
N ARG A 467 -18.01 -29.37 -19.36
CA ARG A 467 -16.99 -30.39 -19.10
C ARG A 467 -15.56 -29.90 -19.31
N GLU A 468 -15.38 -28.93 -20.19
CA GLU A 468 -14.09 -28.36 -20.56
C GLU A 468 -14.18 -26.85 -20.64
N LEU A 469 -13.49 -26.15 -19.75
CA LEU A 469 -13.13 -24.76 -19.90
C LEU A 469 -11.68 -24.74 -20.37
N ASP A 470 -11.47 -24.50 -21.65
CA ASP A 470 -10.14 -24.35 -22.19
C ASP A 470 -9.67 -22.90 -22.00
N PHE A 471 -8.79 -22.75 -21.02
CA PHE A 471 -8.07 -21.48 -20.88
C PHE A 471 -6.80 -21.53 -21.73
N TYR A 472 -6.54 -20.44 -22.40
CA TYR A 472 -5.26 -20.23 -23.09
C TYR A 472 -4.78 -18.82 -22.82
N VAL A 473 -3.46 -18.64 -22.89
CA VAL A 473 -2.88 -17.30 -22.78
C VAL A 473 -2.54 -16.83 -24.19
N ASP A 474 -3.29 -15.85 -24.67
CA ASP A 474 -3.02 -15.18 -25.94
C ASP A 474 -2.42 -13.82 -25.64
N LYS A 475 -1.17 -13.62 -26.12
CA LYS A 475 -0.47 -12.32 -25.95
C LYS A 475 -0.41 -11.85 -24.49
N GLY A 476 -0.22 -12.77 -23.53
CA GLY A 476 -0.20 -12.47 -22.10
C GLY A 476 -1.58 -12.29 -21.45
N GLU A 477 -2.67 -12.47 -22.19
CA GLU A 477 -4.04 -12.47 -21.67
C GLU A 477 -4.58 -13.88 -21.54
N LEU A 478 -5.17 -14.16 -20.39
CA LEU A 478 -5.92 -15.38 -20.20
C LEU A 478 -7.28 -15.24 -20.87
N LYS A 479 -7.58 -16.16 -21.79
CA LYS A 479 -8.83 -16.22 -22.54
C LYS A 479 -9.42 -17.63 -22.48
N THR A 480 -10.70 -17.75 -22.81
CA THR A 480 -11.38 -19.05 -22.97
C THR A 480 -11.69 -19.32 -24.43
N ARG A 481 -11.52 -20.58 -24.91
CA ARG A 481 -11.85 -20.97 -26.27
C ARG A 481 -13.32 -21.29 -26.47
N ASN A 482 -13.99 -21.77 -25.44
CA ASN A 482 -15.37 -22.26 -25.51
C ASN A 482 -16.32 -21.23 -24.89
N GLN A 483 -16.93 -20.41 -25.70
CA GLN A 483 -17.96 -19.44 -25.28
C GLN A 483 -19.32 -20.16 -25.10
N THR A 484 -19.42 -21.03 -24.11
CA THR A 484 -20.65 -21.80 -23.84
C THR A 484 -21.46 -21.27 -22.68
N LEU A 485 -20.90 -20.30 -21.93
CA LEU A 485 -21.54 -19.72 -20.76
C LEU A 485 -21.98 -18.28 -21.04
N THR A 486 -23.20 -17.97 -20.69
CA THR A 486 -23.69 -16.59 -20.67
C THR A 486 -23.77 -16.13 -19.24
N PHE A 487 -23.08 -15.04 -18.94
CA PHE A 487 -23.11 -14.39 -17.64
C PHE A 487 -24.00 -13.17 -17.68
N MET A 488 -24.67 -12.88 -16.57
CA MET A 488 -25.53 -11.70 -16.42
C MET A 488 -25.26 -11.05 -15.06
N VAL A 489 -25.13 -9.73 -15.07
CA VAL A 489 -25.10 -8.88 -13.88
C VAL A 489 -26.24 -7.88 -14.02
N ASP A 490 -27.11 -7.79 -13.05
CA ASP A 490 -28.29 -6.89 -13.06
C ASP A 490 -29.16 -6.95 -14.34
N ASN A 491 -29.29 -8.17 -14.89
CA ASN A 491 -29.99 -8.48 -16.15
C ASN A 491 -29.30 -8.01 -17.45
N GLU A 492 -28.07 -7.50 -17.36
CA GLU A 492 -27.21 -7.24 -18.52
C GLU A 492 -26.29 -8.41 -18.79
N VAL A 493 -26.07 -8.76 -20.05
CA VAL A 493 -25.16 -9.82 -20.47
C VAL A 493 -23.73 -9.32 -20.31
N VAL A 494 -22.92 -10.08 -19.58
CA VAL A 494 -21.48 -9.83 -19.38
C VAL A 494 -20.70 -10.81 -20.23
N ASN A 495 -19.67 -10.34 -20.92
CA ASN A 495 -18.85 -11.18 -21.75
C ASN A 495 -18.07 -12.20 -20.90
N GLU A 496 -17.88 -13.39 -21.44
CA GLU A 496 -17.09 -14.44 -20.76
C GLU A 496 -15.64 -13.99 -20.47
N SER A 497 -15.06 -13.18 -21.34
CA SER A 497 -13.73 -12.59 -21.17
C SER A 497 -13.64 -11.63 -19.97
N ASP A 498 -14.74 -11.01 -19.57
CA ASP A 498 -14.77 -10.15 -18.39
C ASP A 498 -14.79 -10.95 -17.09
N ILE A 499 -15.25 -12.20 -17.16
CA ILE A 499 -15.30 -13.14 -16.04
C ILE A 499 -14.00 -13.96 -15.95
N PHE A 500 -13.46 -14.40 -17.08
CA PHE A 500 -12.26 -15.24 -17.13
C PHE A 500 -11.10 -14.47 -17.76
N ASN A 501 -10.39 -13.74 -16.94
CA ASN A 501 -9.24 -12.93 -17.37
C ASN A 501 -8.12 -12.95 -16.33
N ASN A 502 -7.03 -12.25 -16.61
CA ASN A 502 -5.88 -12.20 -15.71
C ASN A 502 -6.18 -11.68 -14.30
N ASN A 503 -7.20 -10.84 -14.14
CA ASN A 503 -7.52 -10.24 -12.85
C ASN A 503 -8.38 -11.17 -11.98
N THR A 504 -9.14 -12.06 -12.60
CA THR A 504 -10.10 -12.94 -11.94
C THR A 504 -9.55 -14.34 -11.74
N VAL A 505 -8.73 -14.84 -12.67
CA VAL A 505 -8.21 -16.21 -12.63
C VAL A 505 -6.83 -16.24 -12.00
N LYS A 506 -6.68 -17.07 -10.97
CA LYS A 506 -5.41 -17.38 -10.30
C LYS A 506 -5.11 -18.86 -10.45
N LEU A 507 -3.86 -19.20 -10.76
CA LEU A 507 -3.40 -20.57 -10.89
C LEU A 507 -2.31 -20.83 -9.84
N ILE A 508 -2.36 -21.99 -9.23
CA ILE A 508 -1.35 -22.47 -8.28
C ILE A 508 -0.69 -23.71 -8.86
N PHE A 509 0.64 -23.70 -8.91
CA PHE A 509 1.47 -24.79 -9.42
C PHE A 509 1.97 -25.69 -8.29
N ASP A 510 2.40 -26.92 -8.60
CA ASP A 510 2.82 -27.90 -7.59
C ASP A 510 4.08 -27.50 -6.82
N ASN A 511 4.89 -26.61 -7.34
CA ASN A 511 6.05 -26.02 -6.66
C ASN A 511 5.69 -24.74 -5.85
N GLY A 512 4.40 -24.39 -5.74
CA GLY A 512 3.92 -23.20 -5.03
C GLY A 512 3.98 -21.90 -5.82
N ILE A 513 4.44 -21.92 -7.07
CA ILE A 513 4.36 -20.74 -7.95
C ILE A 513 2.88 -20.43 -8.19
N THR A 514 2.54 -19.15 -8.18
CA THR A 514 1.18 -18.66 -8.40
C THR A 514 1.13 -17.70 -9.58
N TYR A 515 0.21 -17.94 -10.51
CA TYR A 515 -0.11 -16.98 -11.56
C TYR A 515 -1.17 -16.00 -11.06
N LEU A 516 -0.84 -14.70 -11.15
CA LEU A 516 -1.70 -13.61 -10.70
C LEU A 516 -1.47 -12.38 -11.59
N ASN A 517 -2.53 -11.80 -12.13
CA ASN A 517 -2.48 -10.56 -12.92
C ASN A 517 -1.48 -10.59 -14.09
N GLY A 518 -1.32 -11.73 -14.74
CA GLY A 518 -0.42 -11.87 -15.87
C GLY A 518 1.04 -12.18 -15.53
N LEU A 519 1.38 -12.29 -14.26
CA LEU A 519 2.72 -12.60 -13.76
C LEU A 519 2.74 -13.88 -12.93
N PHE A 520 3.89 -14.54 -12.90
CA PHE A 520 4.14 -15.68 -12.05
C PHE A 520 4.92 -15.23 -10.81
N TYR A 521 4.45 -15.64 -9.65
CA TYR A 521 5.05 -15.29 -8.36
C TYR A 521 5.47 -16.54 -7.62
N LYS A 522 6.65 -16.48 -7.02
CA LYS A 522 7.15 -17.50 -6.09
C LYS A 522 7.00 -16.97 -4.67
N PHE A 523 6.45 -17.79 -3.80
CA PHE A 523 6.45 -17.52 -2.36
C PHE A 523 7.88 -17.38 -1.87
N THR A 524 8.16 -16.32 -1.12
CA THR A 524 9.49 -16.03 -0.60
C THR A 524 9.51 -16.25 0.91
N LEU A 525 10.40 -17.09 1.38
CA LEU A 525 10.68 -17.18 2.81
C LEU A 525 11.59 -16.02 3.20
N PRO A 526 11.41 -15.44 4.38
CA PRO A 526 12.30 -14.37 4.87
C PRO A 526 13.77 -14.78 4.87
N THR A 527 14.06 -16.07 5.03
CA THR A 527 15.40 -16.65 5.01
C THR A 527 16.07 -16.69 3.64
N ASP A 528 15.31 -16.45 2.56
CA ASP A 528 15.85 -16.46 1.20
C ASP A 528 16.54 -15.12 0.83
N ASN A 529 16.37 -14.10 1.67
CA ASN A 529 16.89 -12.76 1.44
C ASN A 529 17.94 -12.38 2.49
N ALA A 530 19.19 -12.22 2.07
CA ALA A 530 20.32 -11.87 2.97
C ALA A 530 20.11 -10.53 3.72
N ARG A 531 19.41 -9.54 3.12
CA ARG A 531 19.14 -8.25 3.78
C ARG A 531 18.06 -8.31 4.83
N VAL A 532 17.04 -9.13 4.62
CA VAL A 532 16.05 -9.41 5.68
C VAL A 532 16.76 -10.07 6.87
N ALA A 533 17.72 -10.93 6.59
CA ALA A 533 18.57 -11.55 7.63
C ALA A 533 19.35 -10.50 8.42
N ASP A 534 19.94 -9.48 7.79
CA ASP A 534 20.68 -8.42 8.49
C ASP A 534 19.79 -7.62 9.44
N GLU A 535 18.60 -7.23 9.00
CA GLU A 535 17.63 -6.52 9.85
C GLU A 535 17.14 -7.39 11.01
N PHE A 536 16.87 -8.66 10.75
CA PHE A 536 16.52 -9.63 11.76
C PHE A 536 17.65 -9.79 12.79
N PHE A 537 18.87 -9.95 12.32
CA PHE A 537 20.03 -10.11 13.19
C PHE A 537 20.40 -8.84 13.97
N SER A 538 19.96 -7.66 13.54
CA SER A 538 20.14 -6.40 14.29
C SER A 538 19.43 -6.40 15.65
N ARG A 539 18.50 -7.33 15.86
CA ARG A 539 17.79 -7.52 17.14
C ARG A 539 18.57 -8.33 18.16
N PHE A 540 19.70 -8.91 17.75
CA PHE A 540 20.55 -9.71 18.59
C PHE A 540 21.74 -8.90 19.07
N VAL A 541 22.04 -9.10 20.34
CA VAL A 541 23.21 -8.55 21.02
C VAL A 541 24.06 -9.72 21.48
N GLU A 542 25.27 -9.77 20.99
CA GLU A 542 26.28 -10.75 21.39
C GLU A 542 26.99 -10.29 22.64
N LEU A 543 26.95 -11.10 23.69
CA LEU A 543 27.66 -10.83 24.95
C LEU A 543 28.53 -12.02 25.31
N GLN A 544 29.86 -11.78 25.41
CA GLN A 544 30.81 -12.81 25.80
C GLN A 544 30.55 -13.34 27.21
N ASP A 545 30.05 -12.50 28.12
CA ASP A 545 29.72 -12.86 29.50
C ASP A 545 28.61 -13.92 29.58
N LEU A 546 27.83 -14.12 28.53
CA LEU A 546 26.80 -15.16 28.44
C LEU A 546 27.33 -16.53 27.99
N LEU A 547 28.67 -16.64 27.78
CA LEU A 547 29.33 -17.88 27.43
C LEU A 547 30.37 -18.25 28.52
N SER A 548 30.00 -19.07 29.48
CA SER A 548 30.92 -19.52 30.52
C SER A 548 30.50 -20.92 31.01
N GLY A 549 31.51 -21.81 31.22
CA GLY A 549 31.27 -23.18 31.68
C GLY A 549 30.67 -23.31 33.08
N GLY A 550 30.69 -22.24 33.88
CA GLY A 550 30.09 -22.21 35.20
C GLY A 550 28.88 -21.28 35.31
N LEU A 551 28.43 -20.71 34.20
CA LEU A 551 27.30 -19.77 34.21
C LEU A 551 25.98 -20.51 34.49
N SER A 552 25.21 -19.97 35.43
CA SER A 552 23.88 -20.42 35.76
C SER A 552 22.85 -19.30 35.53
N GLU A 553 21.59 -19.60 35.60
CA GLU A 553 20.52 -18.59 35.60
C GLU A 553 20.57 -17.75 36.87
N LYS A 554 20.49 -18.39 38.02
CA LYS A 554 20.33 -17.78 39.33
C LYS A 554 21.47 -18.15 40.29
N ASP A 555 21.98 -19.40 40.21
CA ASP A 555 22.95 -20.00 41.14
C ASP A 555 22.58 -19.74 42.62
N GLU A 556 21.48 -20.27 43.04
CA GLU A 556 20.91 -20.03 44.34
C GLU A 556 21.84 -20.48 45.50
N ASP A 557 22.69 -21.51 45.23
CA ASP A 557 23.64 -22.01 46.20
C ASP A 557 24.82 -21.07 46.46
N GLY A 558 25.10 -20.18 45.50
CA GLY A 558 26.16 -19.18 45.59
C GLY A 558 25.72 -17.79 46.08
N LEU A 559 24.51 -17.64 46.59
CA LEU A 559 23.96 -16.38 47.11
C LEU A 559 24.79 -15.83 48.27
N ILE A 560 25.12 -14.52 48.20
CA ILE A 560 25.90 -13.81 49.22
C ILE A 560 25.00 -12.69 49.81
N GLY A 561 24.00 -13.03 50.63
CA GLY A 561 23.12 -12.14 51.40
C GLY A 561 22.62 -10.84 50.72
N THR A 562 23.52 -9.97 50.27
CA THR A 562 23.23 -8.68 49.66
C THR A 562 23.27 -8.65 48.16
N SER A 563 23.77 -9.71 47.48
CA SER A 563 23.93 -9.79 46.02
C SER A 563 23.64 -11.18 45.48
N PHE A 564 23.28 -11.26 44.19
CA PHE A 564 23.18 -12.54 43.48
C PHE A 564 24.57 -13.18 43.34
N SER A 565 24.62 -14.48 43.09
CA SER A 565 25.85 -15.21 42.86
C SER A 565 26.61 -14.64 41.64
N PRO A 566 27.91 -14.37 41.76
CA PRO A 566 28.74 -13.87 40.65
C PRO A 566 28.74 -14.77 39.41
N SER A 567 28.44 -16.05 39.54
CA SER A 567 28.34 -17.03 38.45
C SER A 567 26.94 -17.08 37.80
N SER A 568 26.07 -16.12 38.08
CA SER A 568 24.70 -16.10 37.54
C SER A 568 24.45 -14.92 36.59
N ILE A 569 23.51 -15.15 35.65
CA ILE A 569 23.01 -14.08 34.76
C ILE A 569 22.28 -13.02 35.57
N PHE A 570 21.59 -13.40 36.64
CA PHE A 570 20.93 -12.45 37.53
C PHE A 570 21.95 -11.45 38.10
N TYR A 571 23.15 -11.90 38.47
CA TYR A 571 24.23 -11.01 38.93
C TYR A 571 24.68 -10.04 37.83
N LEU A 572 24.84 -10.52 36.61
CA LEU A 572 25.25 -9.67 35.48
C LEU A 572 24.27 -8.50 35.26
N ILE A 573 22.99 -8.72 35.50
CA ILE A 573 21.97 -7.65 35.42
C ILE A 573 22.02 -6.78 36.68
N ASP A 574 22.16 -7.41 37.87
CA ASP A 574 22.17 -6.69 39.14
C ASP A 574 23.38 -5.75 39.30
N GLN A 575 24.47 -5.97 38.54
CA GLN A 575 25.61 -5.04 38.50
C GLN A 575 25.17 -3.62 38.13
N LEU A 576 24.09 -3.43 37.38
CA LEU A 576 23.48 -2.10 37.12
C LEU A 576 23.13 -1.36 38.43
N SER A 577 22.85 -2.07 39.50
CA SER A 577 22.50 -1.50 40.79
C SER A 577 23.67 -0.79 41.49
N ASN A 578 24.91 -1.01 41.01
CA ASN A 578 26.12 -0.32 41.47
C ASN A 578 26.08 1.19 41.18
N LEU A 579 25.19 1.66 40.32
CA LEU A 579 24.91 3.09 40.11
C LEU A 579 24.46 3.83 41.38
N ARG A 580 24.03 3.11 42.39
CA ARG A 580 23.76 3.67 43.74
C ARG A 580 24.99 4.21 44.47
N THR A 581 26.19 3.84 44.02
CA THR A 581 27.47 4.21 44.61
C THR A 581 28.02 5.45 43.91
N LYS A 582 28.38 6.50 44.70
CA LYS A 582 28.86 7.79 44.12
C LYS A 582 30.15 7.74 43.32
N SER A 583 30.94 6.66 43.40
CA SER A 583 32.25 6.51 42.77
C SER A 583 32.40 5.13 42.09
N VAL A 584 31.41 4.74 41.26
CA VAL A 584 31.46 3.47 40.55
C VAL A 584 32.29 3.60 39.28
N GLN A 585 33.14 2.61 39.01
CA GLN A 585 33.84 2.47 37.73
C GLN A 585 32.92 1.79 36.71
N LEU A 586 33.03 2.15 35.42
CA LEU A 586 32.23 1.57 34.36
C LEU A 586 32.31 0.05 34.30
N SER A 587 33.44 -0.52 34.58
CA SER A 587 33.65 -1.99 34.63
C SER A 587 32.81 -2.70 35.71
N GLN A 588 32.33 -1.99 36.70
CA GLN A 588 31.54 -2.53 37.79
C GLN A 588 30.03 -2.50 37.50
N LEU A 589 29.61 -1.88 36.38
CA LEU A 589 28.21 -1.73 36.01
C LEU A 589 27.70 -2.89 35.12
N GLY A 590 28.56 -3.81 34.75
CA GLY A 590 28.23 -4.99 34.00
C GLY A 590 27.93 -4.75 32.50
N PRO A 591 27.73 -5.83 31.74
CA PRO A 591 27.63 -5.76 30.28
C PRO A 591 26.36 -5.09 29.78
N PHE A 592 25.29 -5.01 30.58
CA PHE A 592 24.02 -4.45 30.21
C PHE A 592 23.96 -2.92 30.30
N TYR A 593 24.93 -2.28 30.95
CA TYR A 593 24.92 -0.83 31.19
C TYR A 593 24.83 0.00 29.92
N GLN A 594 25.53 -0.39 28.87
CA GLN A 594 25.54 0.33 27.61
C GLN A 594 24.15 0.40 26.92
N TYR A 595 23.21 -0.50 27.28
CA TYR A 595 21.86 -0.56 26.69
C TYR A 595 20.83 0.22 27.52
N ILE A 596 21.15 0.50 28.81
CA ILE A 596 20.32 1.32 29.71
C ILE A 596 21.21 2.17 30.64
N PRO A 597 22.00 3.14 30.13
CA PRO A 597 23.00 3.88 30.94
C PRO A 597 22.38 4.74 32.03
N ASN A 598 21.11 5.15 31.89
CA ASN A 598 20.41 6.01 32.85
C ASN A 598 19.33 5.24 33.61
N VAL A 599 19.57 3.98 33.93
CA VAL A 599 18.64 3.19 34.71
C VAL A 599 18.44 3.82 36.09
N ASP A 600 17.19 4.00 36.49
CA ASP A 600 16.81 4.59 37.78
C ASP A 600 15.85 3.70 38.59
N LEU A 601 15.47 2.55 38.04
CA LEU A 601 14.68 1.51 38.66
C LEU A 601 15.14 0.14 38.24
N ILE A 602 15.42 -0.74 39.19
CA ILE A 602 15.70 -2.15 39.01
C ILE A 602 14.89 -2.92 40.09
N LEU A 603 13.99 -3.77 39.62
CA LEU A 603 13.16 -4.62 40.45
C LEU A 603 13.33 -6.08 40.01
N CYS A 604 13.68 -6.96 40.95
CA CYS A 604 13.64 -8.40 40.73
C CYS A 604 12.21 -8.90 40.95
N THR A 605 11.59 -9.42 39.89
CA THR A 605 10.20 -9.88 39.86
C THR A 605 10.05 -11.38 39.78
N ASP A 606 11.11 -12.13 39.94
CA ASP A 606 11.13 -13.61 39.92
C ASP A 606 10.24 -14.19 41.04
N MET A 607 9.08 -14.81 40.69
CA MET A 607 8.02 -15.23 41.61
C MET A 607 7.10 -16.30 40.97
N ASP A 608 7.46 -17.44 40.63
CA ASP A 608 6.60 -18.51 40.04
C ASP A 608 5.57 -18.08 38.93
N THR A 609 4.93 -16.94 39.10
CA THR A 609 3.98 -16.29 38.13
C THR A 609 4.33 -14.81 38.02
N GLU A 610 5.48 -14.53 37.47
CA GLU A 610 6.04 -13.20 37.27
C GLU A 610 5.73 -12.63 35.89
N PRO A 611 5.68 -11.29 35.76
CA PRO A 611 5.60 -10.63 34.44
C PRO A 611 6.93 -10.70 33.69
N ALA A 612 8.05 -10.84 34.40
CA ALA A 612 9.42 -10.96 33.93
C ALA A 612 10.31 -11.34 35.11
N ASP A 613 11.57 -11.72 34.89
CA ASP A 613 12.56 -11.95 35.96
C ASP A 613 13.03 -10.61 36.57
N PHE A 614 13.25 -9.60 35.72
CA PHE A 614 13.53 -8.24 36.14
C PHE A 614 12.68 -7.22 35.42
N VAL A 615 12.36 -6.13 36.10
CA VAL A 615 11.84 -4.89 35.52
C VAL A 615 12.91 -3.81 35.68
N LEU A 616 13.39 -3.32 34.54
CA LEU A 616 14.35 -2.22 34.47
C LEU A 616 13.65 -0.99 33.92
N SER A 617 14.01 0.19 34.39
CA SER A 617 13.46 1.40 33.80
C SER A 617 14.43 2.59 33.89
N SER A 618 14.26 3.50 32.94
CA SER A 618 14.84 4.83 32.89
C SER A 618 13.78 5.86 32.55
N LYS A 619 14.13 7.13 32.39
CA LYS A 619 13.16 8.18 32.00
C LYS A 619 12.53 7.91 30.63
N ASP A 620 13.23 7.24 29.73
CA ASP A 620 12.87 7.02 28.33
C ASP A 620 12.55 5.56 27.98
N LYS A 621 12.79 4.61 28.93
CA LYS A 621 12.57 3.18 28.70
C LYS A 621 11.90 2.48 29.87
N LEU A 622 11.07 1.49 29.55
CA LEU A 622 10.58 0.47 30.45
C LEU A 622 10.85 -0.89 29.84
N ILE A 623 11.61 -1.74 30.54
CA ILE A 623 12.15 -2.98 30.03
C ILE A 623 11.75 -4.14 30.91
N TYR A 624 11.20 -5.21 30.30
CA TYR A 624 10.97 -6.48 30.96
C TYR A 624 12.00 -7.49 30.49
N VAL A 625 12.74 -8.06 31.44
CA VAL A 625 13.84 -8.98 31.15
C VAL A 625 13.44 -10.41 31.51
N HIS A 626 13.54 -11.31 30.54
CA HIS A 626 13.33 -12.73 30.72
C HIS A 626 14.66 -13.46 30.51
N ILE A 627 14.99 -14.36 31.41
CA ILE A 627 16.30 -14.99 31.51
C ILE A 627 16.19 -16.49 31.40
N LYS A 628 17.15 -17.12 30.72
CA LYS A 628 17.34 -18.56 30.69
C LYS A 628 18.82 -18.88 30.55
N CYS A 629 19.28 -19.93 31.20
CA CYS A 629 20.62 -20.46 31.02
C CYS A 629 20.56 -21.91 30.55
N GLY A 630 21.26 -22.21 29.46
CA GLY A 630 21.46 -23.58 28.98
C GLY A 630 22.62 -24.26 29.70
N ALA A 631 22.67 -25.59 29.64
CA ALA A 631 23.72 -26.39 30.26
C ALA A 631 24.96 -26.64 29.38
N ALA A 632 24.96 -26.16 28.14
CA ALA A 632 25.92 -26.61 27.13
C ALA A 632 27.21 -25.80 27.11
N GLY A 633 28.34 -26.47 26.99
CA GLY A 633 29.67 -25.84 26.80
C GLY A 633 29.90 -25.28 25.38
N LYS A 634 29.08 -25.67 24.37
CA LYS A 634 29.09 -25.14 23.01
C LYS A 634 27.63 -24.98 22.55
N PRO A 635 27.05 -23.80 22.75
CA PRO A 635 25.70 -23.57 22.33
C PRO A 635 25.56 -23.54 20.80
N GLU A 636 24.52 -24.14 20.30
CA GLU A 636 24.05 -24.05 18.91
C GLU A 636 22.84 -23.09 18.84
N SER A 637 22.19 -23.00 17.70
CA SER A 637 20.98 -22.17 17.54
C SER A 637 19.70 -23.01 17.54
N SER A 638 19.53 -23.83 18.57
CA SER A 638 18.38 -24.70 18.71
C SER A 638 17.13 -23.98 19.20
N ALA A 639 15.97 -24.32 18.63
CA ALA A 639 14.67 -23.79 19.03
C ALA A 639 14.31 -24.12 20.48
N GLY A 640 14.71 -25.31 21.00
CA GLY A 640 14.42 -25.75 22.35
C GLY A 640 14.99 -24.82 23.42
N SER A 641 16.20 -24.30 23.20
CA SER A 641 16.88 -23.46 24.17
C SER A 641 16.28 -22.06 24.33
N ILE A 642 15.59 -21.55 23.31
CA ILE A 642 15.00 -20.20 23.31
C ILE A 642 13.46 -20.21 23.45
N CYS A 643 12.82 -21.34 23.18
CA CYS A 643 11.37 -21.47 23.13
C CYS A 643 10.68 -21.14 24.46
N GLU A 644 11.23 -21.66 25.58
CA GLU A 644 10.65 -21.46 26.91
C GLU A 644 10.65 -19.97 27.29
N VAL A 645 11.80 -19.34 27.27
CA VAL A 645 11.97 -17.93 27.68
C VAL A 645 11.25 -16.97 26.73
N GLY A 646 11.28 -17.21 25.44
CA GLY A 646 10.56 -16.39 24.47
C GLY A 646 9.06 -16.52 24.60
N SER A 647 8.54 -17.71 24.85
CA SER A 647 7.11 -17.94 25.08
C SER A 647 6.65 -17.28 26.39
N GLN A 648 7.46 -17.28 27.45
CA GLN A 648 7.18 -16.56 28.68
C GLN A 648 7.09 -15.05 28.42
N ALA A 649 8.05 -14.49 27.70
CA ALA A 649 8.08 -13.09 27.33
C ALA A 649 6.83 -12.65 26.58
N ILE A 650 6.41 -13.42 25.60
CA ILE A 650 5.24 -13.09 24.78
C ILE A 650 3.91 -13.32 25.55
N LYS A 651 3.83 -14.37 26.35
CA LYS A 651 2.66 -14.63 27.21
C LYS A 651 2.39 -13.46 28.16
N ASN A 652 3.43 -12.82 28.66
CA ASN A 652 3.36 -11.75 29.66
C ASN A 652 3.33 -10.34 29.06
N ILE A 653 3.28 -10.20 27.74
CA ILE A 653 3.35 -8.91 27.03
C ILE A 653 2.29 -7.91 27.48
N HIS A 654 1.12 -8.38 27.92
CA HIS A 654 0.03 -7.54 28.41
C HIS A 654 0.40 -6.73 29.66
N TYR A 655 1.31 -7.22 30.50
CA TYR A 655 1.80 -6.46 31.67
C TYR A 655 2.60 -5.21 31.27
N LEU A 656 3.15 -5.20 30.06
CA LEU A 656 3.96 -4.08 29.54
C LEU A 656 3.12 -3.02 28.81
N ILE A 657 2.00 -3.43 28.21
CA ILE A 657 1.19 -2.55 27.33
C ILE A 657 -0.14 -2.12 27.92
N SER A 658 -0.63 -2.80 28.95
CA SER A 658 -1.94 -2.47 29.53
C SER A 658 -1.97 -1.07 30.11
N ASN A 659 -3.00 -0.31 29.78
CA ASN A 659 -3.31 0.98 30.40
C ASN A 659 -4.23 0.84 31.62
N ASP A 660 -4.58 -0.38 32.00
CA ASP A 660 -5.40 -0.63 33.19
C ASP A 660 -4.59 -0.32 34.45
N LYS A 661 -5.03 0.67 35.19
CA LYS A 661 -4.44 1.07 36.49
C LYS A 661 -4.55 -0.02 37.55
N ASN A 662 -5.52 -0.92 37.39
CA ASN A 662 -5.75 -2.01 38.30
C ASN A 662 -4.99 -3.28 37.95
N LEU A 663 -4.27 -3.28 36.82
CA LEU A 663 -3.44 -4.42 36.45
C LEU A 663 -2.28 -4.53 37.43
N GLN A 664 -2.38 -5.46 38.34
CA GLN A 664 -1.36 -5.75 39.34
C GLN A 664 -0.60 -7.00 38.95
N PHE A 665 0.66 -7.08 39.38
CA PHE A 665 1.41 -8.32 39.25
C PHE A 665 0.72 -9.39 40.13
N ALA A 666 0.67 -10.60 39.60
CA ALA A 666 0.33 -11.75 40.44
C ALA A 666 1.31 -11.84 41.60
N ASN A 667 0.85 -12.33 42.74
CA ASN A 667 1.69 -12.54 43.93
C ASN A 667 2.38 -11.28 44.50
N LEU A 668 1.70 -10.12 44.47
CA LEU A 668 2.22 -8.85 45.02
C LEU A 668 2.76 -8.99 46.47
N THR A 669 2.18 -9.85 47.28
CA THR A 669 2.64 -10.13 48.64
C THR A 669 4.07 -10.69 48.64
N ARG A 670 4.45 -11.47 47.66
CA ARG A 670 5.83 -11.98 47.53
C ARG A 670 6.82 -10.91 47.14
N LEU A 671 6.42 -9.90 46.37
CA LEU A 671 7.31 -8.76 46.02
C LEU A 671 7.77 -7.98 47.26
N ARG A 672 6.98 -7.99 48.35
CA ARG A 672 7.34 -7.32 49.62
C ARG A 672 8.30 -8.11 50.48
N ASN A 673 8.45 -9.40 50.18
CA ASN A 673 9.35 -10.27 50.92
C ASN A 673 10.74 -10.29 50.27
N PRO A 674 11.80 -10.62 51.02
CA PRO A 674 13.10 -10.96 50.44
C PRO A 674 12.96 -12.01 49.36
N TRP A 675 13.98 -12.08 48.48
CA TRP A 675 14.00 -13.10 47.43
C TRP A 675 14.44 -14.44 48.06
N PRO A 676 13.56 -15.43 48.19
CA PRO A 676 13.86 -16.66 48.92
C PRO A 676 14.65 -17.61 48.03
N LYS A 677 15.52 -18.37 48.65
CA LYS A 677 16.08 -19.56 48.07
C LYS A 677 15.00 -20.62 47.97
N LEU A 678 14.72 -21.06 46.75
CA LEU A 678 13.74 -22.11 46.49
C LEU A 678 14.42 -23.48 46.56
N GLY A 679 14.04 -24.30 47.55
CA GLY A 679 14.17 -25.75 47.54
C GLY A 679 15.51 -26.32 48.01
N GLY A 680 15.45 -27.09 49.05
CA GLY A 680 16.51 -28.00 49.54
C GLY A 680 17.03 -27.63 50.92
N ASN A 681 17.47 -28.58 51.67
CA ASN A 681 17.91 -28.57 53.08
C ASN A 681 19.19 -27.69 53.34
N LYS A 682 19.37 -26.56 52.67
CA LYS A 682 20.55 -25.76 52.82
C LYS A 682 20.17 -24.31 53.21
N HIS A 683 20.83 -23.83 54.22
CA HIS A 683 20.84 -22.54 54.84
C HIS A 683 20.01 -21.44 54.17
N ASN A 684 19.10 -20.82 54.94
CA ASN A 684 18.25 -19.70 54.56
C ASN A 684 19.04 -18.42 54.20
N ILE A 685 19.72 -18.44 53.10
CA ILE A 685 20.33 -17.24 52.53
C ILE A 685 19.31 -16.55 51.68
N GLU A 686 18.85 -15.40 52.09
CA GLU A 686 17.87 -14.57 51.42
C GLU A 686 18.57 -13.33 50.88
N LEU A 687 18.15 -12.88 49.67
CA LEU A 687 18.50 -11.59 49.18
C LEU A 687 17.58 -10.54 49.85
N ASP A 688 18.17 -9.61 50.60
CA ASP A 688 17.45 -8.72 51.50
C ASP A 688 16.32 -7.92 50.89
N SER A 689 16.47 -7.52 49.64
CA SER A 689 15.46 -6.73 48.93
C SER A 689 15.39 -7.06 47.44
N ARG A 690 14.19 -7.15 46.91
CA ARG A 690 13.89 -7.25 45.49
C ARG A 690 14.02 -5.93 44.76
N ILE A 691 13.93 -4.79 45.47
CA ILE A 691 14.21 -3.47 44.90
C ILE A 691 15.70 -3.26 44.91
N ARG A 692 16.32 -3.40 43.74
CA ARG A 692 17.77 -3.31 43.60
C ARG A 692 18.28 -1.90 43.34
N LEU A 693 17.47 -1.08 42.72
CA LEU A 693 17.71 0.35 42.52
C LEU A 693 16.38 1.07 42.42
N PHE A 694 16.26 2.23 43.11
CA PHE A 694 15.14 3.12 42.99
C PHE A 694 15.61 4.57 43.16
N GLU A 695 15.45 5.39 42.10
CA GLU A 695 15.81 6.83 42.07
C GLU A 695 17.28 7.12 42.48
N GLY A 696 18.20 6.26 42.08
CA GLY A 696 19.61 6.40 42.38
C GLY A 696 20.02 6.07 43.82
N THR A 697 19.09 5.59 44.63
CA THR A 697 19.33 5.18 46.00
C THR A 697 19.00 3.71 46.22
N PHE A 698 19.69 3.10 47.18
CA PHE A 698 19.31 1.81 47.74
C PHE A 698 18.83 2.06 49.15
N ASN A 699 17.53 2.03 49.36
CA ASN A 699 16.95 2.05 50.69
C ASN A 699 16.02 0.83 50.81
N ILE A 700 16.35 -0.06 51.74
CA ILE A 700 15.55 -1.25 52.06
C ILE A 700 14.11 -0.88 52.45
N ASN A 701 13.90 0.37 52.88
CA ASN A 701 12.61 0.88 53.33
C ASN A 701 11.75 1.52 52.24
N HIS A 702 12.14 1.50 50.97
CA HIS A 702 11.26 1.95 49.89
C HIS A 702 9.99 1.09 49.87
N ASP A 703 8.84 1.74 49.85
CA ASP A 703 7.58 1.02 49.67
C ASP A 703 7.50 0.47 48.25
N ILE A 704 7.22 -0.81 48.14
CA ILE A 704 6.97 -1.46 46.86
C ILE A 704 5.87 -0.76 46.05
N ASN A 705 4.92 -0.10 46.75
CA ASN A 705 3.87 0.63 46.08
C ASN A 705 4.39 1.82 45.28
N ASP A 706 5.40 2.54 45.80
CA ASP A 706 6.04 3.66 45.06
C ASP A 706 6.74 3.18 43.79
N VAL A 707 7.38 2.03 43.88
CA VAL A 707 8.01 1.38 42.74
C VAL A 707 6.98 0.98 41.68
N LEU A 708 5.90 0.35 42.09
CA LEU A 708 4.81 -0.06 41.22
C LEU A 708 4.08 1.14 40.61
N GLU A 709 3.88 2.21 41.34
CA GLU A 709 3.31 3.46 40.83
C GLU A 709 4.20 4.05 39.73
N LYS A 710 5.54 4.06 39.91
CA LYS A 710 6.48 4.53 38.94
C LYS A 710 6.45 3.65 37.66
N ILE A 711 6.39 2.32 37.78
CA ILE A 711 6.23 1.41 36.69
C ILE A 711 4.94 1.69 35.91
N ASN A 712 3.82 1.86 36.63
CA ASN A 712 2.51 2.17 36.05
C ASN A 712 2.50 3.50 35.29
N LYS A 713 3.11 4.55 35.83
CA LYS A 713 3.26 5.86 35.16
C LYS A 713 4.06 5.72 33.85
N ARG A 714 5.16 4.97 33.85
CA ARG A 714 6.00 4.74 32.69
C ARG A 714 5.32 3.85 31.66
N ARG A 715 4.60 2.83 32.11
CA ARG A 715 3.82 1.97 31.24
C ARG A 715 2.75 2.76 30.48
N ALA A 716 2.04 3.66 31.16
CA ALA A 716 1.00 4.48 30.55
C ALA A 716 1.54 5.60 29.63
N SER A 717 2.81 5.96 29.75
CA SER A 717 3.41 7.04 28.95
C SER A 717 3.77 6.59 27.53
N SER A 718 3.28 7.31 26.52
CA SER A 718 3.67 7.11 25.12
C SER A 718 5.10 7.59 24.81
N LEU A 719 5.68 8.42 25.68
CA LEU A 719 7.06 8.90 25.51
C LEU A 719 8.11 7.89 25.99
N VAL A 720 7.68 6.90 26.77
CA VAL A 720 8.54 5.84 27.28
C VAL A 720 8.50 4.65 26.34
N ARG A 721 9.65 4.30 25.77
CA ARG A 721 9.79 3.11 24.91
C ARG A 721 9.64 1.84 25.76
N LYS A 722 8.87 0.87 25.24
CA LYS A 722 8.68 -0.44 25.84
C LYS A 722 9.60 -1.42 25.16
N GLU A 723 10.43 -2.10 25.95
CA GLU A 723 11.35 -3.11 25.45
C GLU A 723 11.14 -4.43 26.21
N ILE A 724 11.30 -5.55 25.54
CA ILE A 724 11.48 -6.87 26.14
C ILE A 724 12.88 -7.35 25.82
N TRP A 725 13.60 -7.76 26.82
CA TRP A 725 14.91 -8.39 26.68
C TRP A 725 14.80 -9.87 26.98
N ILE A 726 15.19 -10.69 26.03
CA ILE A 726 15.35 -12.14 26.17
C ILE A 726 16.84 -12.40 26.32
N VAL A 727 17.26 -12.87 27.47
CA VAL A 727 18.67 -13.14 27.81
C VAL A 727 18.90 -14.63 27.92
N VAL A 728 19.75 -15.18 27.06
CA VAL A 728 20.02 -16.63 27.00
C VAL A 728 21.53 -16.87 27.13
N GLY A 729 21.95 -17.34 28.30
CA GLY A 729 23.32 -17.80 28.54
C GLY A 729 23.50 -19.26 28.17
N ASN A 730 24.67 -19.63 27.60
CA ASN A 730 25.04 -21.01 27.23
C ASN A 730 24.04 -21.82 26.40
N GLY A 731 22.90 -21.23 26.03
CA GLY A 731 21.81 -21.92 25.36
C GLY A 731 21.63 -21.59 23.87
N PHE A 732 22.20 -20.48 23.41
CA PHE A 732 22.02 -20.02 22.04
C PHE A 732 23.23 -19.21 21.55
N SER A 733 23.81 -19.62 20.41
CA SER A 733 24.95 -18.95 19.79
C SER A 733 24.55 -18.14 18.59
N LEU A 734 24.87 -16.83 18.60
CA LEU A 734 24.62 -15.94 17.48
C LEU A 734 25.50 -16.25 16.27
N SER A 735 26.78 -16.59 16.50
CA SER A 735 27.70 -16.94 15.43
C SER A 735 27.26 -18.20 14.69
N HIS A 736 26.86 -19.24 15.44
CA HIS A 736 26.28 -20.45 14.85
C HIS A 736 24.99 -20.11 14.07
N PHE A 737 24.09 -19.32 14.64
CA PHE A 737 22.85 -18.94 14.00
C PHE A 737 23.07 -18.18 12.69
N LYS A 738 23.92 -17.15 12.69
CA LYS A 738 24.29 -16.41 11.47
C LYS A 738 24.91 -17.30 10.39
N SER A 739 25.74 -18.27 10.80
CA SER A 739 26.39 -19.18 9.86
C SER A 739 25.36 -20.00 9.04
N GLN A 740 24.20 -20.34 9.63
CA GLN A 740 23.16 -21.11 8.96
C GLN A 740 22.43 -20.32 7.86
N PHE A 741 22.52 -18.99 7.87
CA PHE A 741 21.89 -18.11 6.86
C PHE A 741 22.89 -17.56 5.84
N ASN A 742 24.12 -18.05 5.84
CA ASN A 742 25.08 -17.72 4.81
C ASN A 742 24.59 -18.25 3.46
N PRO A 743 24.58 -17.45 2.36
CA PRO A 743 24.14 -17.89 1.03
C PRO A 743 24.88 -19.12 0.48
N SER A 744 26.11 -19.38 0.97
CA SER A 744 26.89 -20.56 0.58
C SER A 744 26.41 -21.88 1.23
N VAL A 745 25.54 -21.83 2.23
CA VAL A 745 25.03 -23.03 2.93
C VAL A 745 23.84 -23.59 2.19
N VAL A 746 24.05 -24.71 1.49
CA VAL A 746 23.01 -25.37 0.68
C VAL A 746 21.94 -26.04 1.53
N LYS A 747 22.29 -26.57 2.71
CA LYS A 747 21.37 -27.24 3.63
C LYS A 747 21.45 -26.62 5.02
N LYS A 748 20.45 -25.86 5.36
CA LYS A 748 20.30 -25.22 6.68
C LYS A 748 19.89 -26.24 7.74
N SER A 749 20.32 -26.05 8.99
CA SER A 749 19.85 -26.83 10.12
C SER A 749 18.34 -26.63 10.33
N GLN A 750 17.59 -27.72 10.48
CA GLN A 750 16.14 -27.65 10.77
C GLN A 750 15.86 -26.92 12.09
N GLU A 751 16.71 -27.15 13.10
CA GLU A 751 16.58 -26.53 14.41
C GLU A 751 16.78 -25.02 14.34
N SER A 752 17.78 -24.56 13.57
CA SER A 752 18.00 -23.12 13.33
C SER A 752 16.87 -22.47 12.56
N MET A 753 16.26 -23.20 11.62
CA MET A 753 15.07 -22.72 10.89
C MET A 753 13.85 -22.60 11.80
N GLN A 754 13.67 -23.55 12.72
CA GLN A 754 12.60 -23.49 13.74
C GLN A 754 12.82 -22.30 14.68
N SER A 755 14.07 -22.08 15.13
CA SER A 755 14.44 -20.91 15.93
C SER A 755 14.11 -19.61 15.21
N TYR A 756 14.45 -19.52 13.93
CA TYR A 756 14.12 -18.36 13.12
C TYR A 756 12.60 -18.08 13.08
N GLN A 757 11.79 -19.11 12.81
CA GLN A 757 10.34 -18.96 12.73
C GLN A 757 9.72 -18.51 14.07
N LEU A 758 10.20 -19.07 15.18
CA LEU A 758 9.75 -18.67 16.51
C LEU A 758 10.10 -17.20 16.80
N ILE A 759 11.34 -16.82 16.58
CA ILE A 759 11.83 -15.47 16.85
C ILE A 759 11.13 -14.45 15.94
N ASP A 760 10.96 -14.75 14.66
CA ASP A 760 10.24 -13.92 13.72
C ASP A 760 8.77 -13.70 14.15
N SER A 761 8.10 -14.77 14.59
CA SER A 761 6.76 -14.72 15.16
C SER A 761 6.68 -13.80 16.39
N TRP A 762 7.63 -13.88 17.30
CA TRP A 762 7.68 -13.02 18.49
C TRP A 762 7.99 -11.56 18.16
N LEU A 763 8.88 -11.32 17.20
CA LEU A 763 9.17 -9.99 16.67
C LEU A 763 7.93 -9.35 16.03
N LEU A 764 7.19 -10.11 15.25
CA LEU A 764 5.94 -9.65 14.64
C LEU A 764 4.90 -9.29 15.72
N GLN A 765 4.72 -10.16 16.72
CA GLN A 765 3.75 -9.93 17.78
C GLN A 765 4.12 -8.74 18.66
N SER A 766 5.38 -8.65 19.12
CA SER A 766 5.82 -7.53 19.96
C SER A 766 5.75 -6.19 19.24
N LYS A 767 6.18 -6.13 17.99
CA LYS A 767 6.13 -4.89 17.22
C LYS A 767 4.71 -4.44 16.83
N SER A 768 3.79 -5.38 16.60
CA SER A 768 2.38 -5.02 16.38
C SER A 768 1.78 -4.25 17.57
N LEU A 769 2.39 -4.41 18.74
CA LEU A 769 2.02 -3.75 19.99
C LEU A 769 2.94 -2.56 20.34
N GLY A 770 3.86 -2.19 19.45
CA GLY A 770 4.79 -1.08 19.66
C GLY A 770 5.91 -1.39 20.67
N ILE A 771 6.26 -2.67 20.83
CA ILE A 771 7.32 -3.12 21.75
C ILE A 771 8.54 -3.54 20.97
N ASP A 772 9.71 -3.09 21.40
CA ASP A 772 11.00 -3.54 20.86
C ASP A 772 11.46 -4.80 21.59
N LEU A 773 11.69 -5.88 20.83
CA LEU A 773 12.22 -7.13 21.34
C LEU A 773 13.71 -7.24 21.02
N LYS A 774 14.53 -7.52 22.03
CA LYS A 774 15.99 -7.71 21.91
C LYS A 774 16.42 -9.05 22.51
N PHE A 775 17.36 -9.69 21.84
CA PHE A 775 17.93 -10.95 22.26
C PHE A 775 19.38 -10.76 22.66
N PHE A 776 19.70 -11.02 23.92
CA PHE A 776 21.07 -11.05 24.42
C PHE A 776 21.49 -12.51 24.49
N VAL A 777 22.49 -12.89 23.72
CA VAL A 777 22.88 -14.29 23.52
C VAL A 777 24.39 -14.46 23.52
N SER A 778 24.84 -15.70 23.62
CA SER A 778 26.26 -16.04 23.52
C SER A 778 26.79 -15.82 22.10
N PRO A 779 28.11 -15.58 21.96
CA PRO A 779 28.80 -15.53 20.67
C PRO A 779 28.58 -16.71 19.76
#